data_62686ade6d0483818961270df7f59400
#
_entry.id   62686ade6d0483818961270df7f59400
#
_cell.length_a   1.000
_cell.length_b   1.000
_cell.length_c   1.000
_cell.angle_alpha   90.00
_cell.angle_beta   90.00
_cell.angle_gamma   90.00
#
_symmetry.space_group_name_H-M   'P 1'
#
loop_
_entity.id
_entity.type
_entity.pdbx_description
1 polymer ?
#
loop_
_entity_poly.entity_id
_entity_poly.type
_entity_poly.pdbx_seq_one_letter_code
_entity_poly.pdbx_strand_id
1 'polypeptide(L)'
;MPVTLAQFQTSVQSVQSRFIKVELLNYQFQTVDEISGVCTSGSISIDSTADVRRTASIVLAVKDTSFEVASGARVWLDKYIRLLVGTQSMRTGEIEYVNCGIYIIDAPSYEYAPETNTVSFSLLDLMAKLTGTRNGYLQGIPVVLKAGENIRQTIIDTLALGGFTQYVVEEAPFPSVIPTDLEFSQGSTVYDLLSGLRDIYPYYEIYFDVNGTFFYKRKPTGENDPVVVDDTTFIPIVTNEKIEVDFQNVKNSIEVWGRTHDPAHYSDTAEVTDNTIKLTIEDVIAYTENVVYGFTMKDNKGLTAPKLKINDLTALPIKNDDGTDTNIVAEKGDVYFCVQYKTTYWRWLGHLQAYGFAEDTNEKSPYYVNGSVGRIRLPLYDDDYANCLTDDLALQRAKYELWLHTNLNDTVTLTCVPVYWLDVNMLVEYTLNRNGEKRKYLITSIQQGLAPTDNMTITMVRYYGENEADTDYELLEYIESDGDQWIDVGFNPKQDTRVYAKVSQYPNTKEGALFGARDSADGTVHYTFRTNDKKYRTEYANVYAEFATDVNFEEQFTVDKDDNVTTLNTDKTVTIAYTGTFTCANSLYIFACNTGGKADLKTKGVRIHSLVVYDDDNAVRNLMPARHKETGEIGMYDGVELKFYKNAGTGKFIAGKAKGN
;
A
#
# COMPACT_ATOMS: atom_id res chain seq x y z
N MET A 1 24.67 -20.64 13.24
CA MET A 1 23.29 -20.58 12.70
C MET A 1 22.83 -19.15 12.83
N PRO A 2 22.14 -18.59 11.85
CA PRO A 2 21.58 -17.25 12.01
C PRO A 2 20.61 -17.28 13.19
N VAL A 3 20.77 -16.34 14.10
CA VAL A 3 19.92 -16.20 15.28
C VAL A 3 18.57 -15.66 14.85
N THR A 4 17.50 -16.20 15.40
CA THR A 4 16.16 -15.63 15.15
C THR A 4 16.06 -14.26 15.82
N LEU A 5 15.24 -13.37 15.27
CA LEU A 5 14.97 -12.05 15.84
C LEU A 5 14.60 -12.13 17.33
N ALA A 6 13.75 -13.09 17.70
CA ALA A 6 13.33 -13.32 19.09
C ALA A 6 14.52 -13.71 20.01
N GLN A 7 15.51 -14.44 19.51
CA GLN A 7 16.71 -14.79 20.28
C GLN A 7 17.62 -13.57 20.49
N PHE A 8 17.74 -12.73 19.47
CA PHE A 8 18.48 -11.47 19.55
C PHE A 8 17.81 -10.47 20.50
N GLN A 9 16.48 -10.35 20.43
CA GLN A 9 15.68 -9.51 21.34
C GLN A 9 15.91 -9.83 22.80
N THR A 10 16.06 -11.12 23.14
CA THR A 10 16.31 -11.57 24.52
C THR A 10 17.72 -11.21 24.99
N SER A 11 18.68 -11.06 24.11
CA SER A 11 20.08 -10.75 24.46
C SER A 11 20.33 -9.25 24.65
N VAL A 12 19.44 -8.37 24.20
CA VAL A 12 19.62 -6.89 24.23
C VAL A 12 19.32 -6.24 25.59
N GLN A 13 18.92 -6.99 26.61
CA GLN A 13 18.38 -6.45 27.87
C GLN A 13 19.40 -5.94 28.91
N SER A 14 20.71 -5.82 28.60
CA SER A 14 21.71 -5.34 29.56
C SER A 14 22.91 -4.68 28.91
N VAL A 15 23.79 -4.05 29.69
CA VAL A 15 25.07 -3.50 29.25
C VAL A 15 25.83 -4.54 28.44
N GLN A 16 26.04 -4.26 27.16
CA GLN A 16 26.56 -5.24 26.21
C GLN A 16 27.88 -4.77 25.59
N SER A 17 28.80 -5.74 25.44
CA SER A 17 29.94 -5.56 24.54
C SER A 17 29.43 -5.58 23.11
N ARG A 18 29.77 -4.56 22.34
CA ARG A 18 29.40 -4.46 20.90
C ARG A 18 30.57 -4.85 20.05
N PHE A 19 30.29 -5.61 19.03
CA PHE A 19 31.25 -6.08 18.04
C PHE A 19 30.76 -5.61 16.66
N ILE A 20 31.62 -4.91 15.96
CA ILE A 20 31.32 -4.42 14.62
C ILE A 20 32.06 -5.28 13.62
N LYS A 21 31.34 -5.77 12.62
CA LYS A 21 31.89 -6.52 11.51
C LYS A 21 31.56 -5.81 10.21
N VAL A 22 32.57 -5.58 9.38
CA VAL A 22 32.44 -4.91 8.09
C VAL A 22 32.82 -5.89 7.00
N GLU A 23 31.82 -6.34 6.24
CA GLU A 23 32.03 -7.22 5.09
C GLU A 23 32.06 -6.40 3.81
N LEU A 24 33.05 -6.66 2.95
CA LEU A 24 33.10 -6.16 1.59
C LEU A 24 32.35 -7.13 0.67
N LEU A 25 31.44 -6.59 -0.13
CA LEU A 25 30.61 -7.35 -1.04
C LEU A 25 30.93 -7.00 -2.49
N ASN A 26 30.75 -7.97 -3.40
CA ASN A 26 30.71 -7.73 -4.84
C ASN A 26 29.33 -7.18 -5.26
N TYR A 27 29.15 -6.93 -6.57
CA TYR A 27 27.90 -6.41 -7.13
C TYR A 27 26.68 -7.36 -7.00
N GLN A 28 26.92 -8.63 -6.65
CA GLN A 28 25.86 -9.62 -6.35
C GLN A 28 25.60 -9.73 -4.84
N PHE A 29 26.11 -8.82 -4.04
CA PHE A 29 26.04 -8.80 -2.57
C PHE A 29 26.65 -10.03 -1.89
N GLN A 30 27.57 -10.74 -2.57
CA GLN A 30 28.32 -11.83 -1.99
C GLN A 30 29.56 -11.29 -1.27
N THR A 31 29.83 -11.78 -0.07
CA THR A 31 31.00 -11.40 0.72
C THR A 31 32.27 -11.87 0.01
N VAL A 32 33.15 -10.93 -0.31
CA VAL A 32 34.47 -11.19 -0.95
C VAL A 32 35.61 -10.97 0.00
N ASP A 33 35.41 -10.15 1.03
CA ASP A 33 36.44 -9.86 2.03
C ASP A 33 35.80 -9.33 3.34
N GLU A 34 36.60 -9.19 4.39
CA GLU A 34 36.22 -8.64 5.67
C GLU A 34 37.27 -7.62 6.14
N ILE A 35 36.83 -6.42 6.55
CA ILE A 35 37.73 -5.44 7.15
C ILE A 35 37.76 -5.67 8.66
N SER A 36 38.90 -6.24 9.11
CA SER A 36 39.12 -6.47 10.53
C SER A 36 39.68 -5.22 11.19
N GLY A 37 39.01 -4.75 12.23
CA GLY A 37 39.45 -3.58 13.00
C GLY A 37 38.57 -3.38 14.23
N VAL A 38 39.00 -2.48 15.09
CA VAL A 38 38.21 -2.06 16.26
C VAL A 38 37.45 -0.79 15.89
N CYS A 39 36.14 -0.84 16.00
CA CYS A 39 35.31 0.36 15.80
C CYS A 39 35.60 1.35 16.93
N THR A 40 36.12 2.53 16.59
CA THR A 40 36.42 3.60 17.53
C THR A 40 35.32 4.66 17.58
N SER A 41 34.61 4.86 16.48
CA SER A 41 33.44 5.72 16.39
C SER A 41 32.61 5.35 15.16
N GLY A 42 31.38 5.81 15.15
CA GLY A 42 30.49 5.63 14.02
C GLY A 42 29.03 5.71 14.42
N SER A 43 28.18 5.85 13.45
CA SER A 43 26.72 5.89 13.65
C SER A 43 25.98 5.36 12.42
N ILE A 44 24.77 4.87 12.66
CA ILE A 44 23.77 4.59 11.61
C ILE A 44 22.63 5.56 11.84
N SER A 45 22.23 6.28 10.80
CA SER A 45 21.07 7.16 10.79
C SER A 45 20.02 6.60 9.83
N ILE A 46 18.78 6.52 10.28
CA ILE A 46 17.63 6.08 9.51
C ILE A 46 16.54 7.13 9.65
N ASP A 47 16.05 7.66 8.54
CA ASP A 47 15.04 8.71 8.50
C ASP A 47 13.96 8.37 7.48
N SER A 48 12.70 8.36 7.93
CA SER A 48 11.54 8.02 7.09
C SER A 48 11.22 9.07 6.02
N THR A 49 11.75 10.28 6.17
CA THR A 49 11.49 11.42 5.27
C THR A 49 12.59 11.63 4.25
N ALA A 50 13.77 11.02 4.46
CA ALA A 50 14.92 11.19 3.57
C ALA A 50 14.80 10.26 2.33
N ASP A 51 15.17 10.78 1.16
CA ASP A 51 15.24 10.01 -0.09
C ASP A 51 16.19 8.83 0.05
N VAL A 52 17.38 9.05 0.62
CA VAL A 52 18.30 8.01 1.04
C VAL A 52 18.03 7.71 2.51
N ARG A 53 17.13 6.75 2.75
CA ARG A 53 16.58 6.46 4.09
C ARG A 53 17.64 6.12 5.13
N ARG A 54 18.69 5.37 4.73
CA ARG A 54 19.71 4.87 5.66
C ARG A 54 21.10 5.34 5.25
N THR A 55 21.78 5.96 6.20
CA THR A 55 23.17 6.36 6.03
C THR A 55 23.99 5.85 7.21
N ALA A 56 25.29 5.67 7.03
CA ALA A 56 26.15 5.30 8.13
C ALA A 56 27.54 5.95 8.00
N SER A 57 28.19 6.13 9.14
CA SER A 57 29.61 6.46 9.23
C SER A 57 30.30 5.46 10.15
N ILE A 58 31.53 5.08 9.83
CA ILE A 58 32.30 4.16 10.64
C ILE A 58 33.78 4.50 10.59
N VAL A 59 34.43 4.49 11.74
CA VAL A 59 35.88 4.62 11.88
C VAL A 59 36.42 3.40 12.57
N LEU A 60 37.34 2.71 11.89
CA LEU A 60 37.97 1.49 12.36
C LEU A 60 39.48 1.75 12.62
N ALA A 61 39.97 1.41 13.80
CA ALA A 61 41.40 1.26 14.03
C ALA A 61 41.83 -0.08 13.45
N VAL A 62 42.70 -0.06 12.44
CA VAL A 62 43.14 -1.23 11.70
C VAL A 62 44.61 -1.52 11.93
N LYS A 63 45.00 -2.78 11.92
CA LYS A 63 46.41 -3.18 11.96
C LYS A 63 47.02 -3.33 10.57
N ASP A 64 46.18 -3.45 9.56
CA ASP A 64 46.56 -3.62 8.17
C ASP A 64 47.01 -2.30 7.57
N THR A 65 48.26 -2.24 7.10
CA THR A 65 48.83 -1.06 6.44
C THR A 65 48.71 -1.13 4.92
N SER A 66 48.16 -2.20 4.37
CA SER A 66 47.98 -2.39 2.92
C SER A 66 46.66 -1.85 2.41
N PHE A 67 45.93 -1.02 3.18
CA PHE A 67 44.65 -0.45 2.79
C PHE A 67 44.84 0.55 1.66
N GLU A 68 44.38 0.18 0.49
CA GLU A 68 44.46 1.02 -0.71
C GLU A 68 43.07 1.23 -1.33
N VAL A 69 42.81 2.46 -1.75
CA VAL A 69 41.60 2.84 -2.50
C VAL A 69 42.02 3.11 -3.94
N ALA A 70 41.89 2.12 -4.80
CA ALA A 70 42.27 2.19 -6.21
C ALA A 70 41.52 1.17 -7.05
N SER A 71 41.56 1.33 -8.37
CA SER A 71 40.98 0.35 -9.31
C SER A 71 41.66 -1.00 -9.14
N GLY A 72 40.89 -2.05 -8.87
CA GLY A 72 41.38 -3.39 -8.58
C GLY A 72 41.89 -3.60 -7.16
N ALA A 73 41.92 -2.55 -6.33
CA ALA A 73 42.27 -2.65 -4.94
C ALA A 73 41.09 -3.19 -4.09
N ARG A 74 41.38 -3.41 -2.80
CA ARG A 74 40.42 -3.93 -1.82
C ARG A 74 39.17 -3.09 -1.69
N VAL A 75 39.30 -1.75 -1.73
CA VAL A 75 38.20 -0.79 -1.71
C VAL A 75 38.16 -0.04 -3.03
N TRP A 76 37.07 -0.21 -3.74
CA TRP A 76 36.83 0.45 -5.02
C TRP A 76 35.32 0.68 -5.25
N LEU A 77 35.00 1.39 -6.33
CA LEU A 77 33.62 1.76 -6.71
C LEU A 77 32.68 0.56 -7.01
N ASP A 78 33.24 -0.60 -7.24
CA ASP A 78 32.52 -1.87 -7.49
C ASP A 78 32.21 -2.67 -6.24
N LYS A 79 32.58 -2.16 -5.07
CA LYS A 79 32.37 -2.81 -3.78
C LYS A 79 31.24 -2.15 -3.00
N TYR A 80 30.57 -2.99 -2.21
CA TYR A 80 29.59 -2.56 -1.21
C TYR A 80 30.07 -2.97 0.17
N ILE A 81 29.51 -2.34 1.18
CA ILE A 81 29.73 -2.72 2.57
C ILE A 81 28.44 -3.28 3.15
N ARG A 82 28.54 -4.47 3.76
CA ARG A 82 27.55 -4.94 4.73
C ARG A 82 28.05 -4.64 6.13
N LEU A 83 27.25 -3.88 6.88
CA LEU A 83 27.53 -3.53 8.26
C LEU A 83 26.76 -4.46 9.19
N LEU A 84 27.48 -5.20 10.02
CA LEU A 84 26.93 -6.11 11.00
C LEU A 84 27.31 -5.65 12.40
N VAL A 85 26.33 -5.62 13.29
CA VAL A 85 26.55 -5.34 14.72
C VAL A 85 26.28 -6.59 15.51
N GLY A 86 27.22 -6.99 16.34
CA GLY A 86 27.15 -8.19 17.16
C GLY A 86 27.06 -7.86 18.64
N THR A 87 26.38 -8.72 19.37
CA THR A 87 26.34 -8.74 20.85
C THR A 87 26.71 -10.12 21.34
N GLN A 88 27.37 -10.21 22.50
CA GLN A 88 27.67 -11.50 23.07
C GLN A 88 26.42 -12.10 23.75
N SER A 89 26.03 -13.25 23.28
CA SER A 89 24.87 -13.96 23.84
C SER A 89 25.19 -14.45 25.24
N MET A 90 24.40 -14.04 26.21
CA MET A 90 24.52 -14.53 27.61
C MET A 90 24.24 -16.04 27.71
N ARG A 91 23.54 -16.63 26.75
CA ARG A 91 23.15 -18.03 26.73
C ARG A 91 24.25 -18.95 26.17
N THR A 92 24.92 -18.53 25.10
CA THR A 92 25.89 -19.35 24.37
C THR A 92 27.33 -18.87 24.55
N GLY A 93 27.52 -17.63 24.99
CA GLY A 93 28.83 -16.96 25.02
C GLY A 93 29.37 -16.57 23.65
N GLU A 94 28.67 -16.90 22.57
CA GLU A 94 29.03 -16.57 21.19
C GLU A 94 28.54 -15.17 20.81
N ILE A 95 29.21 -14.54 19.83
CA ILE A 95 28.80 -13.26 19.28
C ILE A 95 27.73 -13.52 18.21
N GLU A 96 26.56 -12.95 18.45
CA GLU A 96 25.41 -13.01 17.54
C GLU A 96 25.33 -11.69 16.77
N TYR A 97 25.36 -11.76 15.43
CA TYR A 97 25.36 -10.59 14.55
C TYR A 97 24.01 -10.34 13.92
N VAL A 98 23.60 -9.07 13.89
CA VAL A 98 22.44 -8.58 13.11
C VAL A 98 22.95 -7.74 11.94
N ASN A 99 22.31 -7.90 10.78
CA ASN A 99 22.58 -7.08 9.59
C ASN A 99 21.94 -5.71 9.77
N CYS A 100 22.75 -4.64 9.67
CA CYS A 100 22.34 -3.26 9.79
C CYS A 100 22.28 -2.51 8.44
N GLY A 101 22.54 -3.20 7.35
CA GLY A 101 22.38 -2.67 6.00
C GLY A 101 23.49 -3.03 5.05
N ILE A 102 23.14 -2.92 3.74
CA ILE A 102 24.09 -2.95 2.62
C ILE A 102 24.21 -1.52 2.11
N TYR A 103 25.46 -1.06 2.01
CA TYR A 103 25.75 0.34 1.71
C TYR A 103 26.69 0.48 0.51
N ILE A 104 26.57 1.59 -0.17
CA ILE A 104 27.52 2.13 -1.12
C ILE A 104 28.60 2.88 -0.35
N ILE A 105 29.85 2.70 -0.73
CA ILE A 105 30.97 3.46 -0.18
C ILE A 105 30.96 4.83 -0.86
N ASP A 106 30.65 5.89 -0.12
CA ASP A 106 30.61 7.26 -0.64
C ASP A 106 31.99 7.92 -0.54
N ALA A 107 32.52 8.01 0.67
CA ALA A 107 33.81 8.64 0.92
C ALA A 107 34.68 7.76 1.84
N PRO A 108 35.56 6.91 1.29
CA PRO A 108 36.55 6.20 2.07
C PRO A 108 37.75 7.10 2.37
N SER A 109 38.29 7.04 3.59
CA SER A 109 39.55 7.67 3.90
C SER A 109 40.45 6.77 4.76
N TYR A 110 41.73 6.98 4.67
CA TYR A 110 42.73 6.29 5.42
C TYR A 110 43.70 7.29 6.04
N GLU A 111 43.90 7.20 7.35
CA GLU A 111 44.81 8.04 8.09
C GLU A 111 45.89 7.16 8.78
N TYR A 112 47.12 7.49 8.52
CA TYR A 112 48.27 6.90 9.18
C TYR A 112 48.79 7.82 10.31
N ALA A 113 48.78 7.30 11.51
CA ALA A 113 49.47 7.91 12.65
C ALA A 113 50.47 6.91 13.26
N PRO A 114 51.60 7.37 13.88
CA PRO A 114 52.61 6.48 14.44
C PRO A 114 52.08 5.44 15.43
N GLU A 115 50.99 5.76 16.11
CA GLU A 115 50.39 4.92 17.14
C GLU A 115 49.12 4.18 16.66
N THR A 116 48.45 4.71 15.61
CA THR A 116 47.20 4.12 15.13
C THR A 116 47.02 4.38 13.64
N ASN A 117 46.57 3.34 12.93
CA ASN A 117 46.06 3.48 11.57
C ASN A 117 44.55 3.44 11.64
N THR A 118 43.87 4.38 10.98
CA THR A 118 42.41 4.42 10.93
C THR A 118 41.89 4.39 9.50
N VAL A 119 40.81 3.66 9.31
CA VAL A 119 40.03 3.67 8.08
C VAL A 119 38.63 4.19 8.40
N SER A 120 38.17 5.16 7.65
CA SER A 120 36.83 5.68 7.81
C SER A 120 36.02 5.58 6.52
N PHE A 121 34.73 5.32 6.68
CA PHE A 121 33.76 5.25 5.59
C PHE A 121 32.57 6.12 5.88
N SER A 122 32.18 6.92 4.88
CA SER A 122 30.84 7.49 4.74
C SER A 122 30.05 6.56 3.83
N LEU A 123 28.87 6.17 4.23
CA LEU A 123 28.09 5.11 3.64
C LEU A 123 26.67 5.57 3.35
N LEU A 124 26.17 5.27 2.16
CA LEU A 124 24.81 5.55 1.72
C LEU A 124 24.09 4.24 1.38
N ASP A 125 22.78 4.15 1.61
CA ASP A 125 22.04 2.98 1.17
C ASP A 125 21.92 2.91 -0.36
N LEU A 126 21.34 1.83 -0.86
CA LEU A 126 21.28 1.55 -2.29
C LEU A 126 20.43 2.57 -3.07
N MET A 127 19.55 3.32 -2.42
CA MET A 127 18.73 4.36 -3.06
C MET A 127 19.61 5.44 -3.70
N ALA A 128 20.80 5.70 -3.17
CA ALA A 128 21.76 6.63 -3.73
C ALA A 128 22.18 6.30 -5.19
N LYS A 129 21.96 5.05 -5.64
CA LYS A 129 22.16 4.65 -7.05
C LYS A 129 21.01 5.07 -7.96
N LEU A 130 19.89 5.48 -7.40
CA LEU A 130 18.69 5.85 -8.15
C LEU A 130 18.40 7.36 -8.10
N THR A 131 18.91 8.07 -7.06
CA THR A 131 18.66 9.50 -6.79
C THR A 131 19.56 10.47 -7.55
N GLY A 132 20.45 10.00 -8.40
CA GLY A 132 21.47 10.86 -9.03
C GLY A 132 22.72 11.09 -8.18
N THR A 133 22.70 10.80 -6.87
CA THR A 133 23.84 10.98 -5.97
C THR A 133 25.05 10.14 -6.39
N ARG A 134 24.82 8.88 -6.75
CA ARG A 134 25.87 7.97 -7.24
C ARG A 134 25.65 7.59 -8.70
N ASN A 135 24.42 7.39 -9.09
CA ASN A 135 23.93 7.07 -10.42
C ASN A 135 22.42 7.29 -10.44
N GLY A 136 21.74 6.97 -11.52
CA GLY A 136 20.27 6.97 -11.61
C GLY A 136 19.72 8.00 -12.59
N TYR A 137 20.54 8.86 -13.16
CA TYR A 137 20.07 9.77 -14.21
C TYR A 137 19.59 8.99 -15.44
N LEU A 138 18.41 9.35 -15.91
CA LEU A 138 17.83 8.82 -17.14
C LEU A 138 18.55 9.41 -18.35
N GLN A 139 18.79 8.57 -19.37
CA GLN A 139 19.48 8.99 -20.58
C GLN A 139 18.50 9.55 -21.61
N GLY A 140 18.78 10.73 -22.12
CA GLY A 140 18.24 11.23 -23.38
C GLY A 140 17.01 12.10 -23.24
N ILE A 141 15.88 11.64 -23.77
CA ILE A 141 14.62 12.38 -23.90
C ILE A 141 13.80 12.35 -22.62
N PRO A 142 12.86 13.29 -22.43
CA PRO A 142 11.88 13.22 -21.36
C PRO A 142 11.14 11.87 -21.36
N VAL A 143 10.88 11.34 -20.16
CA VAL A 143 10.16 10.08 -19.96
C VAL A 143 8.71 10.38 -19.62
N VAL A 144 7.80 9.64 -20.24
CA VAL A 144 6.36 9.72 -19.94
C VAL A 144 5.87 8.33 -19.54
N LEU A 145 5.41 8.20 -18.30
CA LEU A 145 4.68 7.01 -17.83
C LEU A 145 3.21 7.21 -18.19
N LYS A 146 2.65 6.26 -18.92
CA LYS A 146 1.34 6.44 -19.55
C LYS A 146 0.20 6.14 -18.60
N ALA A 147 -0.87 6.94 -18.69
CA ALA A 147 -2.13 6.66 -18.05
C ALA A 147 -2.65 5.26 -18.40
N GLY A 148 -3.21 4.57 -17.41
CA GLY A 148 -3.76 3.23 -17.57
C GLY A 148 -2.73 2.09 -17.46
N GLU A 149 -1.43 2.39 -17.35
CA GLU A 149 -0.42 1.38 -17.02
C GLU A 149 -0.53 0.96 -15.56
N ASN A 150 -0.32 -0.34 -15.29
CA ASN A 150 -0.36 -0.87 -13.93
C ASN A 150 0.82 -0.34 -13.11
N ILE A 151 0.55 0.29 -11.97
CA ILE A 151 1.56 0.96 -11.12
C ILE A 151 2.62 -0.04 -10.65
N ARG A 152 2.22 -1.22 -10.17
CA ARG A 152 3.14 -2.25 -9.70
C ARG A 152 4.12 -2.68 -10.79
N GLN A 153 3.62 -2.97 -12.01
CA GLN A 153 4.47 -3.36 -13.13
C GLN A 153 5.41 -2.23 -13.55
N THR A 154 4.91 -1.00 -13.60
CA THR A 154 5.72 0.18 -13.95
C THR A 154 6.83 0.44 -12.93
N ILE A 155 6.58 0.21 -11.63
CA ILE A 155 7.63 0.26 -10.59
C ILE A 155 8.70 -0.80 -10.86
N ILE A 156 8.31 -2.04 -11.17
CA ILE A 156 9.24 -3.15 -11.46
C ILE A 156 10.11 -2.81 -12.69
N ASP A 157 9.50 -2.32 -13.76
CA ASP A 157 10.21 -1.95 -14.99
C ASP A 157 11.16 -0.77 -14.76
N THR A 158 10.74 0.22 -13.95
CA THR A 158 11.56 1.36 -13.54
C THR A 158 12.76 0.93 -12.70
N LEU A 159 12.59 -0.01 -11.77
CA LEU A 159 13.69 -0.59 -10.99
C LEU A 159 14.71 -1.31 -11.88
N ALA A 160 14.24 -1.99 -12.91
CA ALA A 160 15.12 -2.67 -13.86
C ALA A 160 16.04 -1.70 -14.61
N LEU A 161 15.60 -0.44 -14.86
CA LEU A 161 16.46 0.62 -15.43
C LEU A 161 17.61 0.96 -14.46
N GLY A 162 17.37 0.92 -13.15
CA GLY A 162 18.40 1.09 -12.12
C GLY A 162 19.28 -0.13 -11.90
N GLY A 163 19.00 -1.25 -12.58
CA GLY A 163 19.73 -2.52 -12.46
C GLY A 163 19.37 -3.35 -11.24
N PHE A 164 18.23 -3.10 -10.60
CA PHE A 164 17.74 -3.86 -9.45
C PHE A 164 16.69 -4.89 -9.86
N THR A 165 16.85 -6.12 -9.39
CA THR A 165 15.96 -7.25 -9.68
C THR A 165 15.40 -7.91 -8.41
N GLN A 166 15.86 -7.48 -7.24
CA GLN A 166 15.39 -7.98 -5.95
C GLN A 166 14.43 -6.97 -5.33
N TYR A 167 13.15 -7.30 -5.30
CA TYR A 167 12.10 -6.39 -4.85
C TYR A 167 10.91 -7.10 -4.23
N VAL A 168 10.18 -6.38 -3.40
CA VAL A 168 8.83 -6.68 -2.93
C VAL A 168 7.97 -5.45 -3.24
N VAL A 169 7.08 -5.57 -4.21
CA VAL A 169 6.21 -4.48 -4.68
C VAL A 169 4.78 -4.92 -4.45
N GLU A 170 4.09 -4.28 -3.51
CA GLU A 170 2.67 -4.51 -3.25
C GLU A 170 1.82 -3.94 -4.39
N GLU A 171 0.60 -4.46 -4.56
CA GLU A 171 -0.37 -3.83 -5.44
C GLU A 171 -0.78 -2.47 -4.86
N ALA A 172 -0.88 -1.47 -5.74
CA ALA A 172 -1.47 -0.19 -5.38
C ALA A 172 -2.99 -0.34 -5.17
N PRO A 173 -3.65 0.59 -4.44
CA PRO A 173 -5.09 0.59 -4.34
C PRO A 173 -5.77 0.60 -5.72
N PHE A 174 -6.93 -0.04 -5.80
CA PHE A 174 -7.74 -0.02 -7.01
C PHE A 174 -8.00 1.43 -7.47
N PRO A 175 -7.90 1.72 -8.79
CA PRO A 175 -7.78 0.79 -9.93
C PRO A 175 -6.36 0.29 -10.23
N SER A 176 -5.37 0.53 -9.39
CA SER A 176 -3.96 0.08 -9.49
C SER A 176 -3.23 0.55 -10.76
N VAL A 177 -3.76 1.58 -11.42
CA VAL A 177 -3.22 2.14 -12.65
C VAL A 177 -2.83 3.59 -12.48
N ILE A 178 -1.90 4.04 -13.32
CA ILE A 178 -1.49 5.45 -13.39
C ILE A 178 -2.70 6.26 -13.87
N PRO A 179 -3.17 7.25 -13.08
CA PRO A 179 -4.42 7.95 -13.37
C PRO A 179 -4.34 8.87 -14.60
N THR A 180 -3.20 9.49 -14.85
CA THR A 180 -2.91 10.27 -16.09
C THR A 180 -1.43 10.17 -16.42
N ASP A 181 -1.04 10.63 -17.63
CA ASP A 181 0.37 10.65 -18.03
C ASP A 181 1.22 11.41 -17.00
N LEU A 182 2.25 10.77 -16.47
CA LEU A 182 3.28 11.39 -15.63
C LEU A 182 4.49 11.73 -16.49
N GLU A 183 4.79 13.02 -16.60
CA GLU A 183 5.87 13.52 -17.44
C GLU A 183 7.08 13.90 -16.59
N PHE A 184 8.23 13.37 -16.96
CA PHE A 184 9.51 13.63 -16.30
C PHE A 184 10.45 14.30 -17.29
N SER A 185 10.96 15.46 -16.92
CA SER A 185 11.81 16.27 -17.77
C SER A 185 13.21 15.64 -17.96
N GLN A 186 13.95 16.20 -18.91
CA GLN A 186 15.35 15.82 -19.12
C GLN A 186 16.16 16.08 -17.83
N GLY A 187 16.96 15.10 -17.43
CA GLY A 187 17.76 15.15 -16.20
C GLY A 187 17.10 14.53 -15.00
N SER A 188 15.88 14.04 -15.13
CA SER A 188 15.22 13.25 -14.07
C SER A 188 15.94 11.94 -13.82
N THR A 189 15.75 11.42 -12.63
CA THR A 189 16.38 10.19 -12.14
C THR A 189 15.37 9.03 -12.12
N VAL A 190 15.86 7.82 -11.95
CA VAL A 190 15.01 6.64 -11.70
C VAL A 190 14.21 6.85 -10.39
N TYR A 191 14.81 7.51 -9.40
CA TYR A 191 14.11 7.84 -8.16
C TYR A 191 12.94 8.79 -8.38
N ASP A 192 13.07 9.80 -9.27
CA ASP A 192 11.97 10.71 -9.57
C ASP A 192 10.75 9.96 -10.16
N LEU A 193 11.00 8.95 -11.03
CA LEU A 193 9.92 8.10 -11.54
C LEU A 193 9.27 7.27 -10.43
N LEU A 194 10.10 6.64 -9.57
CA LEU A 194 9.61 5.81 -8.46
C LEU A 194 8.85 6.65 -7.43
N SER A 195 9.34 7.85 -7.10
CA SER A 195 8.66 8.75 -6.18
C SER A 195 7.35 9.28 -6.75
N GLY A 196 7.33 9.63 -8.04
CA GLY A 196 6.09 10.02 -8.73
C GLY A 196 5.01 8.92 -8.69
N LEU A 197 5.42 7.65 -8.87
CA LEU A 197 4.50 6.51 -8.75
C LEU A 197 4.05 6.26 -7.29
N ARG A 198 4.95 6.44 -6.32
CA ARG A 198 4.62 6.37 -4.89
C ARG A 198 3.62 7.44 -4.49
N ASP A 199 3.81 8.66 -4.97
CA ASP A 199 3.07 9.85 -4.52
C ASP A 199 1.63 9.91 -5.10
N ILE A 200 1.28 9.01 -6.01
CA ILE A 200 -0.12 8.77 -6.39
C ILE A 200 -0.93 8.39 -5.13
N TYR A 201 -0.33 7.63 -4.20
CA TYR A 201 -0.95 7.24 -2.94
C TYR A 201 -0.06 7.63 -1.75
N PRO A 202 -0.42 8.67 -0.97
CA PRO A 202 0.46 9.30 0.03
C PRO A 202 0.87 8.40 1.21
N TYR A 203 0.15 7.31 1.44
CA TYR A 203 0.44 6.35 2.50
C TYR A 203 1.29 5.16 2.03
N TYR A 204 1.89 5.23 0.85
CA TYR A 204 2.89 4.26 0.40
C TYR A 204 4.30 4.79 0.62
N GLU A 205 5.26 3.89 0.74
CA GLU A 205 6.66 4.19 0.88
C GLU A 205 7.51 3.34 -0.07
N ILE A 206 8.68 3.88 -0.44
CA ILE A 206 9.71 3.17 -1.18
C ILE A 206 11.02 3.21 -0.39
N TYR A 207 11.73 2.10 -0.32
CA TYR A 207 13.03 2.03 0.35
C TYR A 207 13.75 0.72 0.05
N PHE A 208 15.05 0.66 0.37
CA PHE A 208 15.78 -0.60 0.43
C PHE A 208 15.87 -1.09 1.88
N ASP A 209 15.62 -2.39 2.09
CA ASP A 209 15.81 -3.02 3.40
C ASP A 209 17.31 -3.28 3.69
N VAL A 210 17.60 -3.80 4.88
CA VAL A 210 18.96 -4.13 5.30
C VAL A 210 19.63 -5.21 4.42
N ASN A 211 18.90 -5.98 3.65
CA ASN A 211 19.39 -7.02 2.76
C ASN A 211 19.57 -6.55 1.31
N GLY A 212 19.23 -5.29 1.02
CA GLY A 212 19.31 -4.72 -0.32
C GLY A 212 18.11 -5.08 -1.21
N THR A 213 16.99 -5.49 -0.62
CA THR A 213 15.71 -5.69 -1.32
C THR A 213 14.96 -4.38 -1.37
N PHE A 214 14.48 -3.99 -2.55
CA PHE A 214 13.63 -2.82 -2.72
C PHE A 214 12.20 -3.14 -2.29
N PHE A 215 11.57 -2.21 -1.57
CA PHE A 215 10.18 -2.30 -1.14
C PHE A 215 9.36 -1.13 -1.68
N TYR A 216 8.18 -1.43 -2.18
CA TYR A 216 7.05 -0.53 -2.31
C TYR A 216 5.91 -1.15 -1.51
N LYS A 217 5.50 -0.50 -0.44
CA LYS A 217 4.48 -1.03 0.46
C LYS A 217 3.72 0.09 1.17
N ARG A 218 2.56 -0.25 1.72
CA ARG A 218 1.77 0.65 2.56
C ARG A 218 2.49 0.89 3.90
N LYS A 219 2.51 2.15 4.35
CA LYS A 219 2.87 2.50 5.74
C LYS A 219 1.79 2.00 6.70
N PRO A 220 2.10 1.74 7.98
CA PRO A 220 1.06 1.49 8.97
C PRO A 220 0.08 2.67 9.03
N THR A 221 -1.20 2.42 8.80
CA THR A 221 -2.26 3.45 8.83
C THR A 221 -3.48 3.00 9.61
N GLY A 222 -3.60 1.71 9.94
CA GLY A 222 -4.76 1.12 10.58
C GLY A 222 -4.49 0.66 12.02
N GLU A 223 -5.53 0.61 12.85
CA GLU A 223 -5.43 0.02 14.19
C GLU A 223 -5.00 -1.45 14.17
N ASN A 224 -5.15 -2.10 13.01
CA ASN A 224 -4.85 -3.51 12.80
C ASN A 224 -3.40 -3.81 12.45
N ASP A 225 -2.56 -2.78 12.27
CA ASP A 225 -1.16 -3.02 11.99
C ASP A 225 -0.46 -3.61 13.21
N PRO A 226 0.40 -4.64 13.04
CA PRO A 226 1.02 -5.31 14.16
C PRO A 226 1.99 -4.38 14.88
N VAL A 227 1.87 -4.31 16.19
CA VAL A 227 2.89 -3.70 17.04
C VAL A 227 4.14 -4.58 16.98
N VAL A 228 5.24 -4.00 16.52
CA VAL A 228 6.52 -4.72 16.35
C VAL A 228 7.28 -4.83 17.68
N VAL A 229 7.16 -3.82 18.52
CA VAL A 229 7.80 -3.74 19.84
C VAL A 229 6.80 -3.25 20.87
N ASP A 230 6.63 -4.01 21.92
CA ASP A 230 5.83 -3.61 23.06
C ASP A 230 6.65 -2.82 24.09
N ASP A 231 5.96 -2.21 25.04
CA ASP A 231 6.53 -1.38 26.10
C ASP A 231 7.49 -2.15 27.01
N THR A 232 7.33 -3.48 27.16
CA THR A 232 8.21 -4.31 27.99
C THR A 232 9.65 -4.35 27.46
N THR A 233 9.82 -4.14 26.16
CA THR A 233 11.14 -4.07 25.52
C THR A 233 11.81 -2.71 25.76
N PHE A 234 11.04 -1.61 25.73
CA PHE A 234 11.60 -0.26 25.89
C PHE A 234 11.88 0.14 27.33
N ILE A 235 10.95 -0.15 28.26
CA ILE A 235 11.05 0.30 29.66
C ILE A 235 12.44 0.02 30.29
N PRO A 236 13.05 -1.21 30.13
CA PRO A 236 14.31 -1.50 30.80
C PRO A 236 15.53 -0.84 30.13
N ILE A 237 15.43 -0.29 28.92
CA ILE A 237 16.57 0.22 28.16
C ILE A 237 16.54 1.75 27.95
N VAL A 238 15.41 2.43 28.23
CA VAL A 238 15.28 3.88 28.09
C VAL A 238 15.99 4.58 29.23
N THR A 239 16.90 5.49 28.90
CA THR A 239 17.67 6.33 29.84
C THR A 239 17.15 7.75 29.90
N ASN A 240 16.52 8.26 28.85
CA ASN A 240 15.93 9.60 28.79
C ASN A 240 14.70 9.59 27.87
N GLU A 241 13.67 10.36 28.30
CA GLU A 241 12.43 10.58 27.57
C GLU A 241 12.21 12.09 27.42
N LYS A 242 12.00 12.56 26.21
CA LYS A 242 11.59 13.93 25.89
C LYS A 242 10.28 13.88 25.11
N ILE A 243 9.31 14.66 25.52
CA ILE A 243 8.01 14.78 24.85
C ILE A 243 7.86 16.21 24.34
N GLU A 244 7.60 16.37 23.07
CA GLU A 244 7.31 17.64 22.41
C GLU A 244 5.92 17.57 21.79
N VAL A 245 5.16 18.63 21.97
CA VAL A 245 3.80 18.76 21.42
C VAL A 245 3.80 19.99 20.53
N ASP A 246 3.40 19.81 19.27
CA ASP A 246 3.35 20.90 18.31
C ASP A 246 1.92 21.26 17.95
N PHE A 247 1.46 22.41 18.45
CA PHE A 247 0.16 22.97 18.10
C PHE A 247 0.14 23.63 16.71
N GLN A 248 1.28 23.98 16.15
CA GLN A 248 1.34 24.67 14.84
C GLN A 248 0.90 23.75 13.71
N ASN A 249 1.14 22.45 13.86
CA ASN A 249 0.74 21.45 12.90
C ASN A 249 -0.75 21.07 12.94
N VAL A 250 -1.49 21.53 13.96
CA VAL A 250 -2.92 21.28 14.04
C VAL A 250 -3.66 22.11 13.00
N LYS A 251 -4.32 21.44 12.07
CA LYS A 251 -5.22 22.02 11.05
C LYS A 251 -6.46 21.16 10.95
N ASN A 252 -7.62 21.78 10.86
CA ASN A 252 -8.91 21.07 10.82
C ASN A 252 -9.75 21.41 9.60
N SER A 253 -9.16 22.13 8.64
CA SER A 253 -9.78 22.48 7.36
C SER A 253 -8.69 22.52 6.30
N ILE A 254 -8.68 21.54 5.41
CA ILE A 254 -7.62 21.31 4.42
C ILE A 254 -8.17 21.56 3.03
N GLU A 255 -7.44 22.32 2.25
CA GLU A 255 -7.69 22.54 0.82
C GLU A 255 -6.48 22.04 0.03
N VAL A 256 -6.69 21.12 -0.91
CA VAL A 256 -5.65 20.63 -1.82
C VAL A 256 -5.95 21.12 -3.22
N TRP A 257 -5.00 21.85 -3.79
CA TRP A 257 -5.02 22.34 -5.15
C TRP A 257 -4.01 21.52 -5.95
N GLY A 258 -4.52 20.63 -6.80
CA GLY A 258 -3.71 19.74 -7.63
C GLY A 258 -3.31 20.37 -8.96
N ARG A 259 -3.16 19.52 -9.98
CA ARG A 259 -2.73 19.93 -11.31
C ARG A 259 -3.76 20.79 -12.02
N THR A 260 -3.31 21.83 -12.71
CA THR A 260 -4.14 22.59 -13.65
C THR A 260 -4.25 21.83 -14.98
N HIS A 261 -5.47 21.67 -15.49
CA HIS A 261 -5.73 21.00 -16.76
C HIS A 261 -5.55 21.98 -17.93
N ASP A 262 -4.92 21.48 -18.99
CA ASP A 262 -4.77 22.21 -20.27
C ASP A 262 -5.52 21.43 -21.36
N PRO A 263 -6.77 21.85 -21.70
CA PRO A 263 -7.58 21.10 -22.65
C PRO A 263 -7.06 21.31 -24.08
N ALA A 264 -6.87 20.21 -24.80
CA ALA A 264 -6.58 20.27 -26.25
C ALA A 264 -7.80 20.77 -27.05
N HIS A 265 -9.01 20.54 -26.52
CA HIS A 265 -10.27 20.93 -27.13
C HIS A 265 -11.21 21.54 -26.08
N TYR A 266 -11.96 22.57 -26.50
CA TYR A 266 -12.86 23.28 -25.61
C TYR A 266 -14.19 23.62 -26.28
N SER A 267 -15.28 23.51 -25.51
CA SER A 267 -16.62 23.97 -25.92
C SER A 267 -17.14 25.00 -24.90
N ASP A 268 -17.47 26.20 -25.38
CA ASP A 268 -18.04 27.28 -24.55
C ASP A 268 -19.52 27.06 -24.19
N THR A 269 -20.14 26.01 -24.73
CA THR A 269 -21.55 25.68 -24.47
C THR A 269 -21.74 24.17 -24.40
N ALA A 270 -22.04 23.67 -23.18
CA ALA A 270 -22.47 22.29 -22.99
C ALA A 270 -23.98 22.24 -22.75
N GLU A 271 -24.69 21.49 -23.57
CA GLU A 271 -26.12 21.25 -23.42
C GLU A 271 -26.41 19.87 -22.86
N VAL A 272 -27.36 19.74 -21.96
CA VAL A 272 -27.75 18.45 -21.37
C VAL A 272 -29.12 18.02 -21.84
N THR A 273 -29.17 16.85 -22.48
CA THR A 273 -30.42 16.20 -22.90
C THR A 273 -30.37 14.72 -22.50
N ASP A 274 -31.40 14.23 -21.84
CA ASP A 274 -31.52 12.82 -21.43
C ASP A 274 -30.24 12.28 -20.72
N ASN A 275 -29.79 13.02 -19.67
CA ASN A 275 -28.60 12.73 -18.90
C ASN A 275 -27.27 12.61 -19.72
N THR A 276 -27.26 13.23 -20.90
CA THR A 276 -26.11 13.29 -21.79
C THR A 276 -25.65 14.73 -21.97
N ILE A 277 -24.40 15.02 -21.63
CA ILE A 277 -23.73 16.29 -21.92
C ILE A 277 -23.34 16.28 -23.39
N LYS A 278 -23.79 17.26 -24.16
CA LYS A 278 -23.50 17.38 -25.57
C LYS A 278 -22.61 18.60 -25.81
N LEU A 279 -21.51 18.36 -26.47
CA LEU A 279 -20.54 19.39 -26.87
C LEU A 279 -20.52 19.52 -28.39
N THR A 280 -20.30 20.73 -28.85
CA THR A 280 -20.00 21.03 -30.25
C THR A 280 -18.57 21.56 -30.33
N ILE A 281 -17.67 20.83 -31.00
CA ILE A 281 -16.24 21.15 -31.14
C ILE A 281 -15.83 20.92 -32.58
N GLU A 282 -15.44 21.99 -33.31
CA GLU A 282 -15.38 22.02 -34.74
C GLU A 282 -14.45 20.98 -35.37
N ASP A 283 -13.30 20.65 -34.80
CA ASP A 283 -12.31 19.77 -35.42
C ASP A 283 -12.30 18.33 -34.85
N VAL A 284 -13.28 17.96 -34.02
CA VAL A 284 -13.35 16.64 -33.42
C VAL A 284 -14.21 15.71 -34.27
N ILE A 285 -13.56 14.82 -35.02
CA ILE A 285 -14.20 13.81 -35.87
C ILE A 285 -14.11 12.39 -35.31
N ALA A 286 -13.27 12.16 -34.30
CA ALA A 286 -13.10 10.91 -33.57
C ALA A 286 -12.62 11.18 -32.15
N TYR A 287 -12.88 10.27 -31.21
CA TYR A 287 -12.30 10.34 -29.89
C TYR A 287 -10.84 9.92 -29.91
N THR A 288 -10.01 10.71 -29.26
CA THR A 288 -8.56 10.43 -29.12
C THR A 288 -8.24 10.16 -27.67
N GLU A 289 -7.64 9.01 -27.41
CA GLU A 289 -7.28 8.56 -26.07
C GLU A 289 -6.30 9.53 -25.39
N ASN A 290 -6.51 9.74 -24.08
CA ASN A 290 -5.70 10.63 -23.22
C ASN A 290 -5.74 12.12 -23.61
N VAL A 291 -6.68 12.54 -24.43
CA VAL A 291 -6.93 13.95 -24.75
C VAL A 291 -7.92 14.55 -23.78
N VAL A 292 -7.58 15.71 -23.22
CA VAL A 292 -8.42 16.47 -22.29
C VAL A 292 -9.37 17.38 -23.09
N TYR A 293 -10.63 17.34 -22.73
CA TYR A 293 -11.71 18.18 -23.29
C TYR A 293 -12.31 19.03 -22.19
N GLY A 294 -12.31 20.34 -22.40
CA GLY A 294 -12.94 21.30 -21.49
C GLY A 294 -14.28 21.79 -22.03
N PHE A 295 -15.21 22.14 -21.13
CA PHE A 295 -16.50 22.72 -21.54
C PHE A 295 -17.14 23.56 -20.44
N THR A 296 -17.92 24.58 -20.84
CA THR A 296 -18.71 25.41 -19.93
C THR A 296 -20.15 24.95 -19.90
N MET A 297 -20.68 24.73 -18.69
CA MET A 297 -22.09 24.36 -18.51
C MET A 297 -23.03 25.52 -18.78
N LYS A 298 -24.07 25.28 -19.57
CA LYS A 298 -25.07 26.27 -19.93
C LYS A 298 -26.14 26.49 -18.85
N ASP A 299 -26.42 25.44 -18.08
CA ASP A 299 -27.46 25.42 -17.04
C ASP A 299 -26.98 24.63 -15.80
N ASN A 300 -27.57 24.94 -14.63
CA ASN A 300 -27.40 24.12 -13.43
C ASN A 300 -28.00 22.74 -13.64
N LYS A 301 -27.26 21.67 -13.39
CA LYS A 301 -27.70 20.28 -13.56
C LYS A 301 -27.15 19.37 -12.48
N GLY A 302 -28.02 18.52 -11.95
CA GLY A 302 -27.62 17.31 -11.21
C GLY A 302 -27.73 16.11 -12.13
N LEU A 303 -26.64 15.39 -12.35
CA LEU A 303 -26.54 14.26 -13.28
C LEU A 303 -26.07 13.03 -12.52
N THR A 304 -26.72 11.89 -12.73
CA THR A 304 -26.34 10.60 -12.15
C THR A 304 -25.93 9.65 -13.27
N ALA A 305 -24.73 9.11 -13.22
CA ALA A 305 -24.14 8.29 -14.28
C ALA A 305 -24.29 8.91 -15.68
N PRO A 306 -23.85 10.18 -15.89
CA PRO A 306 -24.06 10.88 -17.15
C PRO A 306 -23.20 10.31 -18.28
N LYS A 307 -23.58 10.68 -19.51
CA LYS A 307 -22.76 10.44 -20.70
C LYS A 307 -22.28 11.77 -21.29
N LEU A 308 -21.19 11.71 -22.04
CA LEU A 308 -20.70 12.84 -22.82
C LEU A 308 -20.65 12.45 -24.29
N LYS A 309 -21.12 13.34 -25.12
CA LYS A 309 -21.14 13.22 -26.57
C LYS A 309 -20.57 14.48 -27.22
N ILE A 310 -19.66 14.30 -28.16
CA ILE A 310 -19.09 15.39 -28.98
C ILE A 310 -19.60 15.25 -30.41
N ASN A 311 -20.18 16.30 -30.96
CA ASN A 311 -20.75 16.34 -32.30
C ASN A 311 -21.72 15.16 -32.54
N ASP A 312 -21.53 14.42 -33.62
CA ASP A 312 -22.33 13.25 -33.97
C ASP A 312 -21.72 11.93 -33.52
N LEU A 313 -20.63 11.96 -32.70
CA LEU A 313 -19.96 10.76 -32.19
C LEU A 313 -20.86 10.03 -31.19
N THR A 314 -20.52 8.77 -30.89
CA THR A 314 -21.24 7.95 -29.93
C THR A 314 -21.13 8.53 -28.51
N ALA A 315 -22.25 8.63 -27.79
CA ALA A 315 -22.24 9.05 -26.39
C ALA A 315 -21.58 7.96 -25.51
N LEU A 316 -20.54 8.30 -24.80
CA LEU A 316 -19.82 7.41 -23.89
C LEU A 316 -20.09 7.81 -22.44
N PRO A 317 -20.11 6.85 -21.47
CA PRO A 317 -20.33 7.15 -20.07
C PRO A 317 -19.18 8.00 -19.50
N ILE A 318 -19.51 8.85 -18.53
CA ILE A 318 -18.53 9.55 -17.71
C ILE A 318 -18.37 8.76 -16.41
N LYS A 319 -17.14 8.51 -16.01
CA LYS A 319 -16.75 7.69 -14.86
C LYS A 319 -15.81 8.47 -13.94
N ASN A 320 -15.77 8.07 -12.68
CA ASN A 320 -14.72 8.47 -11.73
C ASN A 320 -13.38 7.80 -12.10
N ASP A 321 -12.31 8.16 -11.40
CA ASP A 321 -10.98 7.57 -11.60
C ASP A 321 -10.94 6.06 -11.40
N ASP A 322 -11.75 5.56 -10.49
CA ASP A 322 -11.89 4.14 -10.18
C ASP A 322 -12.80 3.36 -11.16
N GLY A 323 -13.29 4.03 -12.22
CA GLY A 323 -14.19 3.45 -13.21
C GLY A 323 -15.64 3.31 -12.76
N THR A 324 -15.99 3.75 -11.55
CA THR A 324 -17.38 3.78 -11.07
C THR A 324 -18.20 4.88 -11.75
N ASP A 325 -19.52 4.81 -11.65
CA ASP A 325 -20.41 5.85 -12.16
C ASP A 325 -20.25 7.13 -11.32
N THR A 326 -20.09 8.26 -12.01
CA THR A 326 -19.99 9.57 -11.35
C THR A 326 -21.33 10.24 -11.16
N ASN A 327 -21.43 11.06 -10.12
CA ASN A 327 -22.53 12.01 -9.92
C ASN A 327 -21.97 13.42 -10.07
N ILE A 328 -22.52 14.18 -11.00
CA ILE A 328 -22.06 15.54 -11.31
C ILE A 328 -23.12 16.54 -10.84
N VAL A 329 -22.72 17.47 -9.99
CA VAL A 329 -23.49 18.68 -9.70
C VAL A 329 -22.78 19.82 -10.44
N ALA A 330 -23.34 20.22 -11.55
CA ALA A 330 -22.76 21.24 -12.42
C ALA A 330 -23.52 22.54 -12.29
N GLU A 331 -22.80 23.64 -12.20
CA GLU A 331 -23.35 25.00 -12.13
C GLU A 331 -23.20 25.74 -13.47
N LYS A 332 -24.16 26.60 -13.75
CA LYS A 332 -24.13 27.42 -14.95
C LYS A 332 -22.96 28.37 -14.96
N GLY A 333 -22.19 28.32 -16.03
CA GLY A 333 -21.02 29.17 -16.24
C GLY A 333 -19.71 28.55 -15.73
N ASP A 334 -19.78 27.45 -14.98
CA ASP A 334 -18.58 26.74 -14.52
C ASP A 334 -17.97 25.91 -15.64
N VAL A 335 -16.67 25.79 -15.59
CA VAL A 335 -15.85 25.06 -16.55
C VAL A 335 -15.45 23.72 -15.96
N TYR A 336 -15.74 22.65 -16.70
CA TYR A 336 -15.43 21.28 -16.31
C TYR A 336 -14.58 20.59 -17.37
N PHE A 337 -13.91 19.53 -16.96
CA PHE A 337 -12.96 18.79 -17.78
C PHE A 337 -13.21 17.29 -17.72
N CYS A 338 -13.01 16.63 -18.87
CA CYS A 338 -12.99 15.19 -19.00
C CYS A 338 -11.78 14.77 -19.86
N VAL A 339 -11.21 13.62 -19.57
CA VAL A 339 -10.20 12.98 -20.42
C VAL A 339 -10.79 11.72 -21.06
N GLN A 340 -10.50 11.50 -22.33
CA GLN A 340 -10.95 10.30 -23.03
C GLN A 340 -10.08 9.10 -22.62
N TYR A 341 -10.70 8.01 -22.18
CA TYR A 341 -10.02 6.85 -21.66
C TYR A 341 -10.38 5.56 -22.42
N LYS A 342 -9.36 4.87 -22.94
CA LYS A 342 -9.48 3.58 -23.69
C LYS A 342 -10.56 3.60 -24.79
N THR A 343 -10.93 4.76 -25.30
CA THR A 343 -12.02 4.97 -26.27
C THR A 343 -13.40 4.43 -25.85
N THR A 344 -13.55 4.01 -24.58
CA THR A 344 -14.78 3.37 -24.06
C THR A 344 -15.56 4.23 -23.10
N TYR A 345 -14.91 5.12 -22.37
CA TYR A 345 -15.55 6.05 -21.45
C TYR A 345 -14.73 7.34 -21.27
N TRP A 346 -15.36 8.32 -20.62
CA TRP A 346 -14.74 9.57 -20.21
C TRP A 346 -14.41 9.50 -18.74
N ARG A 347 -13.19 9.85 -18.38
CA ARG A 347 -12.83 10.06 -16.98
C ARG A 347 -13.17 11.50 -16.61
N TRP A 348 -13.87 11.66 -15.51
CA TRP A 348 -14.20 12.98 -14.95
C TRP A 348 -12.95 13.57 -14.27
N LEU A 349 -12.56 14.79 -14.66
CA LEU A 349 -11.44 15.51 -14.05
C LEU A 349 -11.92 16.63 -13.11
N GLY A 350 -13.16 17.08 -13.22
CA GLY A 350 -13.72 18.15 -12.40
C GLY A 350 -13.42 19.54 -12.94
N HIS A 351 -12.87 20.42 -12.12
CA HIS A 351 -12.62 21.83 -12.42
C HIS A 351 -11.31 22.08 -13.18
N LEU A 352 -11.03 23.36 -13.52
CA LEU A 352 -9.80 23.77 -14.21
C LEU A 352 -8.52 23.31 -13.51
N GLN A 353 -8.53 23.36 -12.19
CA GLN A 353 -7.48 22.82 -11.35
C GLN A 353 -8.10 21.78 -10.43
N ALA A 354 -7.52 20.61 -10.33
CA ALA A 354 -8.00 19.58 -9.44
C ALA A 354 -8.08 20.13 -8.01
N TYR A 355 -9.21 19.97 -7.35
CA TYR A 355 -9.50 20.57 -6.06
C TYR A 355 -10.13 19.55 -5.11
N GLY A 356 -9.57 19.46 -3.91
CA GLY A 356 -10.10 18.64 -2.83
C GLY A 356 -10.23 19.45 -1.54
N PHE A 357 -11.32 19.23 -0.83
CA PHE A 357 -11.59 19.92 0.42
C PHE A 357 -12.05 18.92 1.50
N ALA A 358 -11.45 19.00 2.68
CA ALA A 358 -11.83 18.19 3.83
C ALA A 358 -11.81 19.01 5.11
N GLU A 359 -12.81 18.82 5.97
CA GLU A 359 -12.92 19.45 7.27
C GLU A 359 -13.26 18.44 8.35
N ASP A 360 -12.82 18.67 9.59
CA ASP A 360 -13.27 17.92 10.75
C ASP A 360 -14.68 18.39 11.15
N THR A 361 -15.67 17.66 10.67
CA THR A 361 -17.10 17.91 10.95
C THR A 361 -17.65 17.07 12.10
N ASN A 362 -16.83 16.25 12.75
CA ASN A 362 -17.23 15.42 13.88
C ASN A 362 -17.41 16.28 15.15
N GLU A 363 -18.64 16.48 15.59
CA GLU A 363 -18.96 17.26 16.81
C GLU A 363 -18.30 16.73 18.09
N LYS A 364 -17.92 15.47 18.13
CA LYS A 364 -17.21 14.86 19.27
C LYS A 364 -15.69 15.04 19.18
N SER A 365 -15.18 15.49 18.05
CA SER A 365 -13.75 15.74 17.86
C SER A 365 -13.31 16.98 18.64
N PRO A 366 -12.15 16.95 19.31
CA PRO A 366 -11.57 18.16 19.89
C PRO A 366 -11.15 19.20 18.83
N TYR A 367 -11.10 18.78 17.54
CA TYR A 367 -10.73 19.63 16.40
C TYR A 367 -11.93 20.06 15.56
N TYR A 368 -13.15 19.83 16.02
CA TYR A 368 -14.37 20.20 15.30
C TYR A 368 -14.34 21.66 14.82
N VAL A 369 -14.53 21.90 13.52
CA VAL A 369 -14.37 23.25 12.92
C VAL A 369 -15.29 24.30 13.49
N ASN A 370 -16.47 23.92 14.00
CA ASN A 370 -17.41 24.80 14.67
C ASN A 370 -17.34 24.72 16.20
N GLY A 371 -16.34 24.01 16.73
CA GLY A 371 -16.07 23.89 18.17
C GLY A 371 -15.26 25.05 18.75
N SER A 372 -14.72 24.87 19.96
CA SER A 372 -13.98 25.90 20.68
C SER A 372 -12.64 26.29 20.03
N VAL A 373 -12.06 25.39 19.25
CA VAL A 373 -10.79 25.64 18.52
C VAL A 373 -11.03 26.53 17.30
N GLY A 374 -12.23 26.48 16.71
CA GLY A 374 -12.56 27.18 15.48
C GLY A 374 -11.89 26.56 14.26
N ARG A 375 -12.09 27.19 13.10
CA ARG A 375 -11.53 26.73 11.83
C ARG A 375 -10.08 27.18 11.66
N ILE A 376 -9.18 26.19 11.50
CA ILE A 376 -7.74 26.41 11.23
C ILE A 376 -7.44 25.83 9.85
N ARG A 377 -7.29 26.68 8.84
CA ARG A 377 -7.12 26.31 7.44
C ARG A 377 -5.68 26.00 7.07
N LEU A 378 -5.50 25.06 6.15
CA LEU A 378 -4.25 24.76 5.46
C LEU A 378 -4.53 24.60 3.95
N PRO A 379 -4.18 25.57 3.12
CA PRO A 379 -4.17 25.42 1.68
C PRO A 379 -2.85 24.75 1.23
N LEU A 380 -2.94 23.73 0.41
CA LEU A 380 -1.84 22.94 -0.14
C LEU A 380 -1.89 23.06 -1.67
N TYR A 381 -0.87 23.70 -2.28
CA TYR A 381 -0.87 24.08 -3.69
C TYR A 381 0.50 23.99 -4.36
N ASP A 382 1.47 23.33 -3.71
CA ASP A 382 2.85 23.22 -4.19
C ASP A 382 3.02 22.11 -5.22
N ASP A 383 4.21 21.99 -5.81
CA ASP A 383 4.58 20.95 -6.77
C ASP A 383 4.38 19.53 -6.21
N ASP A 384 4.43 19.36 -4.88
CA ASP A 384 4.16 18.09 -4.19
C ASP A 384 2.73 17.56 -4.42
N TYR A 385 1.80 18.45 -4.80
CA TYR A 385 0.40 18.11 -5.08
C TYR A 385 0.09 18.06 -6.57
N ALA A 386 1.08 18.31 -7.44
CA ALA A 386 0.91 18.25 -8.89
C ALA A 386 0.46 16.88 -9.41
N ASN A 387 0.65 15.81 -8.62
CA ASN A 387 0.17 14.45 -8.91
C ASN A 387 -1.31 14.23 -8.54
N CYS A 388 -1.96 15.19 -7.86
CA CYS A 388 -3.41 15.19 -7.69
C CYS A 388 -4.04 15.69 -9.00
N LEU A 389 -4.38 14.76 -9.89
CA LEU A 389 -4.76 15.03 -11.26
C LEU A 389 -6.26 15.18 -11.43
N THR A 390 -7.04 14.74 -10.45
CA THR A 390 -8.49 14.80 -10.43
C THR A 390 -8.98 15.33 -9.10
N ASP A 391 -10.21 15.83 -9.06
CA ASP A 391 -10.87 16.27 -7.83
C ASP A 391 -10.94 15.12 -6.80
N ASP A 392 -11.16 13.88 -7.25
CA ASP A 392 -11.20 12.71 -6.37
C ASP A 392 -9.85 12.44 -5.70
N LEU A 393 -8.74 12.50 -6.45
CA LEU A 393 -7.39 12.35 -5.88
C LEU A 393 -7.05 13.50 -4.94
N ALA A 394 -7.42 14.73 -5.31
CA ALA A 394 -7.24 15.90 -4.46
C ALA A 394 -8.06 15.78 -3.16
N LEU A 395 -9.29 15.26 -3.23
CA LEU A 395 -10.13 15.00 -2.07
C LEU A 395 -9.54 13.89 -1.16
N GLN A 396 -9.06 12.79 -1.74
CA GLN A 396 -8.38 11.74 -0.98
C GLN A 396 -7.15 12.29 -0.26
N ARG A 397 -6.36 13.12 -0.96
CA ARG A 397 -5.21 13.80 -0.35
C ARG A 397 -5.65 14.75 0.76
N ALA A 398 -6.68 15.55 0.55
CA ALA A 398 -7.20 16.46 1.57
C ALA A 398 -7.68 15.71 2.83
N LYS A 399 -8.34 14.56 2.67
CA LYS A 399 -8.74 13.69 3.80
C LYS A 399 -7.52 13.12 4.55
N TYR A 400 -6.51 12.68 3.82
CA TYR A 400 -5.27 12.18 4.41
C TYR A 400 -4.53 13.28 5.20
N GLU A 401 -4.40 14.47 4.62
CA GLU A 401 -3.78 15.62 5.29
C GLU A 401 -4.62 16.06 6.51
N LEU A 402 -5.95 16.03 6.39
CA LEU A 402 -6.83 16.31 7.53
C LEU A 402 -6.56 15.32 8.68
N TRP A 403 -6.49 14.03 8.38
CA TRP A 403 -6.15 13.02 9.37
C TRP A 403 -4.78 13.26 10.01
N LEU A 404 -3.75 13.59 9.23
CA LEU A 404 -2.42 13.93 9.76
C LEU A 404 -2.46 15.13 10.71
N HIS A 405 -3.22 16.16 10.36
CA HIS A 405 -3.24 17.45 11.04
C HIS A 405 -4.30 17.59 12.14
N THR A 406 -5.32 16.73 12.18
CA THR A 406 -6.30 16.67 13.28
C THR A 406 -5.88 15.74 14.41
N ASN A 407 -4.69 15.20 14.33
CA ASN A 407 -4.09 14.43 15.41
C ASN A 407 -3.00 15.26 16.06
N LEU A 408 -3.15 15.55 17.37
CA LEU A 408 -2.11 16.24 18.11
C LEU A 408 -0.86 15.38 18.16
N ASN A 409 0.14 15.74 17.37
CA ASN A 409 1.36 14.98 17.27
C ASN A 409 2.22 15.19 18.51
N ASP A 410 2.11 14.26 19.47
CA ASP A 410 3.13 14.07 20.47
C ASP A 410 4.35 13.46 19.79
N THR A 411 5.43 14.20 19.72
CA THR A 411 6.74 13.65 19.33
C THR A 411 7.47 13.21 20.58
N VAL A 412 7.79 11.93 20.65
CA VAL A 412 8.58 11.37 21.76
C VAL A 412 9.97 11.04 21.25
N THR A 413 10.97 11.61 21.91
CA THR A 413 12.37 11.29 21.66
C THR A 413 12.89 10.48 22.84
N LEU A 414 13.30 9.24 22.56
CA LEU A 414 13.90 8.34 23.55
C LEU A 414 15.41 8.25 23.33
N THR A 415 16.17 8.36 24.43
CA THR A 415 17.57 7.91 24.45
C THR A 415 17.62 6.58 25.16
N CYS A 416 18.17 5.57 24.51
CA CYS A 416 18.16 4.20 25.02
C CYS A 416 19.40 3.40 24.60
N VAL A 417 19.53 2.20 25.18
CA VAL A 417 20.50 1.22 24.72
C VAL A 417 20.15 0.82 23.27
N PRO A 418 21.12 0.75 22.35
CA PRO A 418 20.85 0.47 20.95
C PRO A 418 20.15 -0.87 20.69
N VAL A 419 19.12 -0.81 19.84
CA VAL A 419 18.35 -1.95 19.34
C VAL A 419 18.47 -1.98 17.81
N TYR A 420 19.48 -2.67 17.31
CA TYR A 420 19.93 -2.55 15.91
C TYR A 420 19.01 -3.18 14.86
N TRP A 421 17.94 -3.85 15.25
CA TRP A 421 16.95 -4.41 14.32
C TRP A 421 15.73 -3.51 14.10
N LEU A 422 15.63 -2.38 14.80
CA LEU A 422 14.56 -1.40 14.58
C LEU A 422 14.74 -0.66 13.26
N ASP A 423 13.63 -0.33 12.64
CA ASP A 423 13.57 0.52 11.45
C ASP A 423 12.48 1.59 11.59
N VAL A 424 12.52 2.61 10.76
CA VAL A 424 11.46 3.63 10.69
C VAL A 424 10.19 3.05 10.09
N ASN A 425 9.07 3.73 10.34
CA ASN A 425 7.71 3.26 9.99
C ASN A 425 7.34 1.92 10.65
N MET A 426 8.03 1.52 11.73
CA MET A 426 7.58 0.46 12.63
C MET A 426 6.65 1.02 13.68
N LEU A 427 5.54 0.32 13.92
CA LEU A 427 4.58 0.64 14.98
C LEU A 427 5.06 0.02 16.30
N VAL A 428 5.15 0.84 17.33
CA VAL A 428 5.61 0.44 18.66
C VAL A 428 4.64 0.89 19.75
N GLU A 429 4.58 0.16 20.86
CA GLU A 429 3.91 0.59 22.07
C GLU A 429 4.94 1.10 23.08
N TYR A 430 4.61 2.21 23.72
CA TYR A 430 5.45 2.78 24.76
C TYR A 430 4.58 3.38 25.89
N THR A 431 4.95 3.06 27.12
CA THR A 431 4.32 3.62 28.31
C THR A 431 5.12 4.84 28.77
N LEU A 432 4.48 6.01 28.71
CA LEU A 432 5.10 7.28 29.09
C LEU A 432 5.48 7.28 30.57
N ASN A 433 6.73 7.57 30.90
CA ASN A 433 7.20 7.67 32.28
C ASN A 433 6.50 8.80 33.07
N ARG A 434 6.07 9.84 32.36
CA ARG A 434 5.42 11.00 32.94
C ARG A 434 4.11 10.67 33.65
N ASN A 435 3.26 9.84 33.07
CA ASN A 435 1.90 9.59 33.56
C ASN A 435 1.47 8.12 33.54
N GLY A 436 2.34 7.21 33.09
CA GLY A 436 2.02 5.80 33.00
C GLY A 436 1.03 5.44 31.86
N GLU A 437 0.77 6.37 30.96
CA GLU A 437 -0.16 6.16 29.86
C GLU A 437 0.53 5.38 28.73
N LYS A 438 -0.04 4.25 28.38
CA LYS A 438 0.42 3.40 27.25
C LYS A 438 -0.17 3.91 25.94
N ARG A 439 0.68 4.15 24.96
CA ARG A 439 0.31 4.68 23.64
C ARG A 439 1.04 3.96 22.53
N LYS A 440 0.47 4.01 21.33
CA LYS A 440 1.12 3.56 20.09
C LYS A 440 1.86 4.73 19.45
N TYR A 441 3.03 4.43 18.91
CA TYR A 441 3.88 5.40 18.21
C TYR A 441 4.43 4.81 16.93
N LEU A 442 4.62 5.65 15.92
CA LEU A 442 5.31 5.31 14.69
C LEU A 442 6.72 5.89 14.73
N ILE A 443 7.72 5.06 14.52
CA ILE A 443 9.12 5.51 14.49
C ILE A 443 9.36 6.33 13.23
N THR A 444 9.84 7.56 13.37
CA THR A 444 10.14 8.44 12.25
C THR A 444 11.65 8.58 11.99
N SER A 445 12.46 8.55 13.02
CA SER A 445 13.91 8.54 12.84
C SER A 445 14.62 7.75 13.93
N ILE A 446 15.75 7.18 13.57
CA ILE A 446 16.64 6.43 14.46
C ILE A 446 18.07 6.88 14.21
N GLN A 447 18.79 7.15 15.29
CA GLN A 447 20.24 7.36 15.25
C GLN A 447 20.90 6.40 16.24
N GLN A 448 21.71 5.50 15.72
CA GLN A 448 22.36 4.45 16.50
C GLN A 448 23.86 4.67 16.52
N GLY A 449 24.45 4.80 17.71
CA GLY A 449 25.88 4.83 17.86
C GLY A 449 26.51 3.43 17.78
N LEU A 450 27.69 3.35 17.22
CA LEU A 450 28.42 2.09 16.99
C LEU A 450 29.55 1.85 18.01
N ALA A 451 30.08 2.91 18.65
CA ALA A 451 31.08 2.73 19.69
C ALA A 451 30.49 2.07 20.95
N PRO A 452 31.30 1.39 21.76
CA PRO A 452 30.80 0.59 22.90
C PRO A 452 29.93 1.33 23.91
N THR A 453 30.14 2.63 24.08
CA THR A 453 29.43 3.48 25.05
C THR A 453 28.30 4.31 24.44
N ASP A 454 28.12 4.25 23.13
CA ASP A 454 27.16 5.08 22.45
C ASP A 454 25.72 4.61 22.74
N ASN A 455 24.81 5.56 22.77
CA ASN A 455 23.39 5.32 22.88
C ASN A 455 22.71 5.33 21.50
N MET A 456 21.45 4.94 21.49
CA MET A 456 20.53 5.14 20.39
C MET A 456 19.56 6.25 20.74
N THR A 457 19.23 7.08 19.76
CA THR A 457 18.11 8.04 19.85
C THR A 457 17.03 7.59 18.88
N ILE A 458 15.81 7.46 19.37
CA ILE A 458 14.63 7.16 18.57
C ILE A 458 13.68 8.33 18.66
N THR A 459 13.27 8.87 17.52
CA THR A 459 12.18 9.84 17.45
C THR A 459 10.95 9.13 16.89
N MET A 460 9.85 9.27 17.56
CA MET A 460 8.58 8.65 17.18
C MET A 460 7.44 9.61 17.40
N VAL A 461 6.46 9.55 16.51
CA VAL A 461 5.24 10.35 16.59
C VAL A 461 4.09 9.48 17.08
N ARG A 462 3.19 10.08 17.85
CA ARG A 462 2.00 9.37 18.31
C ARG A 462 1.22 8.85 17.11
N TYR A 463 0.90 7.57 17.17
CA TYR A 463 0.09 6.93 16.17
C TYR A 463 -1.38 7.00 16.61
N TYR A 464 -2.17 7.58 15.74
CA TYR A 464 -3.62 7.49 15.79
C TYR A 464 -3.98 6.62 14.61
N GLY A 465 -4.57 5.46 14.81
CA GLY A 465 -5.12 4.70 13.67
C GLY A 465 -5.91 5.67 12.77
N GLU A 466 -5.98 5.42 11.46
CA GLU A 466 -7.00 6.10 10.67
C GLU A 466 -8.26 6.03 11.51
N ASN A 467 -8.84 7.19 11.83
CA ASN A 467 -10.22 7.19 12.28
C ASN A 467 -10.92 6.39 11.20
N GLU A 468 -11.24 5.12 11.50
CA GLU A 468 -12.26 4.44 10.73
C GLU A 468 -13.36 5.48 10.69
N ALA A 469 -13.51 6.11 9.53
CA ALA A 469 -14.56 7.10 9.31
C ALA A 469 -15.76 6.44 9.90
N ASP A 470 -16.38 7.04 10.92
CA ASP A 470 -17.41 6.49 11.81
C ASP A 470 -18.32 5.55 11.00
N THR A 471 -17.73 4.43 10.58
CA THR A 471 -18.47 3.40 9.86
C THR A 471 -19.27 2.74 10.94
N ASP A 472 -20.55 2.67 10.75
CA ASP A 472 -21.46 1.91 11.63
C ASP A 472 -21.02 0.46 11.81
N TYR A 473 -19.81 0.11 11.31
CA TYR A 473 -19.31 -1.25 11.20
C TYR A 473 -17.93 -1.42 11.83
N GLU A 474 -17.77 -2.52 12.57
CA GLU A 474 -16.52 -3.02 13.12
C GLU A 474 -16.00 -4.14 12.21
N LEU A 475 -14.79 -4.01 11.63
CA LEU A 475 -14.20 -5.06 10.80
C LEU A 475 -13.81 -6.27 11.65
N LEU A 476 -13.97 -7.46 11.09
CA LEU A 476 -13.71 -8.74 11.74
C LEU A 476 -12.61 -9.52 11.02
N GLU A 477 -11.90 -10.39 11.74
CA GLU A 477 -10.90 -11.27 11.14
C GLU A 477 -11.51 -12.21 10.09
N TYR A 478 -12.70 -12.72 10.36
CA TYR A 478 -13.47 -13.59 9.45
C TYR A 478 -14.94 -13.63 9.83
N ILE A 479 -15.75 -14.13 8.93
CA ILE A 479 -17.08 -14.68 9.23
C ILE A 479 -17.13 -16.15 8.80
N GLU A 480 -17.91 -16.95 9.54
CA GLU A 480 -18.07 -18.40 9.32
C GLU A 480 -19.57 -18.73 9.26
N SER A 481 -19.96 -19.59 8.30
CA SER A 481 -21.32 -20.11 8.19
C SER A 481 -21.46 -21.47 8.89
N ASP A 482 -22.56 -21.68 9.60
CA ASP A 482 -22.94 -22.97 10.18
C ASP A 482 -23.78 -23.86 9.24
N GLY A 483 -24.00 -23.37 7.98
CA GLY A 483 -24.73 -24.06 6.92
C GLY A 483 -26.07 -23.43 6.57
N ASP A 484 -26.53 -22.44 7.32
CA ASP A 484 -27.81 -21.77 7.08
C ASP A 484 -27.68 -20.29 6.68
N GLN A 485 -26.47 -19.76 6.68
CA GLN A 485 -26.18 -18.38 6.30
C GLN A 485 -25.53 -18.33 4.92
N TRP A 486 -25.91 -17.32 4.14
CA TRP A 486 -25.27 -16.95 2.88
C TRP A 486 -25.43 -15.45 2.63
N ILE A 487 -24.63 -14.92 1.73
CA ILE A 487 -24.71 -13.51 1.31
C ILE A 487 -25.00 -13.46 -0.19
N ASP A 488 -25.95 -12.65 -0.60
CA ASP A 488 -26.18 -12.27 -1.99
C ASP A 488 -25.41 -10.99 -2.28
N VAL A 489 -24.41 -11.06 -3.16
CA VAL A 489 -23.57 -9.90 -3.49
C VAL A 489 -24.15 -9.00 -4.57
N GLY A 490 -25.32 -9.33 -5.11
CA GLY A 490 -26.04 -8.52 -6.09
C GLY A 490 -25.28 -8.31 -7.41
N PHE A 491 -24.37 -9.24 -7.78
CA PHE A 491 -23.59 -9.20 -9.01
C PHE A 491 -23.80 -10.50 -9.79
N ASN A 492 -24.05 -10.41 -11.09
CA ASN A 492 -24.27 -11.55 -11.98
C ASN A 492 -22.97 -11.91 -12.71
N PRO A 493 -22.32 -13.05 -12.40
CA PRO A 493 -21.08 -13.42 -13.05
C PRO A 493 -21.22 -13.66 -14.56
N LYS A 494 -20.16 -13.32 -15.29
CA LYS A 494 -20.02 -13.56 -16.74
C LYS A 494 -18.63 -14.16 -17.04
N GLN A 495 -18.30 -14.35 -18.32
CA GLN A 495 -17.02 -14.95 -18.71
C GLN A 495 -15.80 -14.18 -18.17
N ASP A 496 -15.84 -12.85 -18.08
CA ASP A 496 -14.73 -11.98 -17.67
C ASP A 496 -14.74 -11.69 -16.15
N THR A 497 -15.49 -12.48 -15.38
CA THR A 497 -15.56 -12.33 -13.93
C THR A 497 -14.38 -13.02 -13.26
N ARG A 498 -13.68 -12.31 -12.37
CA ARG A 498 -12.69 -12.88 -11.46
C ARG A 498 -13.18 -12.78 -10.02
N VAL A 499 -12.98 -13.81 -9.23
CA VAL A 499 -13.24 -13.80 -7.78
C VAL A 499 -11.99 -14.22 -7.05
N TYR A 500 -11.47 -13.32 -6.23
CA TYR A 500 -10.34 -13.57 -5.34
C TYR A 500 -10.84 -13.66 -3.90
N ALA A 501 -10.65 -14.80 -3.25
CA ALA A 501 -11.09 -15.02 -1.88
C ALA A 501 -9.95 -15.53 -0.99
N LYS A 502 -9.89 -15.05 0.25
CA LYS A 502 -8.99 -15.52 1.30
C LYS A 502 -9.81 -16.28 2.33
N VAL A 503 -9.49 -17.56 2.50
CA VAL A 503 -10.33 -18.49 3.27
C VAL A 503 -9.51 -19.39 4.19
N SER A 504 -10.16 -19.95 5.21
CA SER A 504 -9.62 -21.03 6.05
C SER A 504 -10.73 -21.94 6.55
N GLN A 505 -10.39 -23.08 7.11
CA GLN A 505 -11.37 -24.06 7.62
C GLN A 505 -12.37 -24.51 6.53
N TYR A 506 -11.92 -24.63 5.27
CA TYR A 506 -12.80 -25.07 4.18
C TYR A 506 -12.66 -26.58 3.93
N PRO A 507 -13.51 -27.39 4.55
CA PRO A 507 -13.40 -28.85 4.47
C PRO A 507 -13.75 -29.37 3.07
N ASN A 508 -12.94 -30.26 2.55
CA ASN A 508 -13.15 -30.92 1.25
C ASN A 508 -13.95 -32.24 1.35
N THR A 509 -14.87 -32.35 2.31
CA THR A 509 -15.50 -33.60 2.68
C THR A 509 -16.86 -33.87 2.05
N LYS A 510 -17.57 -32.86 1.60
CA LYS A 510 -18.92 -32.93 1.01
C LYS A 510 -19.12 -31.83 -0.04
N GLU A 511 -20.27 -31.85 -0.70
CA GLU A 511 -20.68 -30.76 -1.57
C GLU A 511 -20.99 -29.50 -0.77
N GLY A 512 -20.33 -28.40 -1.10
CA GLY A 512 -20.53 -27.08 -0.49
C GLY A 512 -19.85 -26.00 -1.31
N ALA A 513 -20.59 -24.96 -1.69
CA ALA A 513 -20.05 -23.84 -2.47
C ALA A 513 -19.45 -22.77 -1.55
N LEU A 514 -18.21 -22.38 -1.81
CA LEU A 514 -17.63 -21.17 -1.24
C LEU A 514 -18.33 -19.94 -1.80
N PHE A 515 -18.48 -19.93 -3.13
CA PHE A 515 -19.31 -18.98 -3.85
C PHE A 515 -19.87 -19.63 -5.14
N GLY A 516 -20.99 -19.12 -5.63
CA GLY A 516 -21.51 -19.61 -6.89
C GLY A 516 -22.82 -18.97 -7.35
N ALA A 517 -22.99 -19.01 -8.68
CA ALA A 517 -24.22 -18.72 -9.40
C ALA A 517 -24.40 -19.72 -10.53
N ARG A 518 -25.62 -20.21 -10.74
CA ARG A 518 -26.00 -21.08 -11.86
C ARG A 518 -27.48 -20.96 -12.18
N ASP A 519 -27.85 -21.21 -13.43
CA ASP A 519 -29.24 -21.08 -13.87
C ASP A 519 -30.14 -22.15 -13.22
N SER A 520 -29.70 -23.40 -13.22
CA SER A 520 -30.34 -24.54 -12.55
C SER A 520 -29.31 -25.61 -12.21
N ALA A 521 -29.69 -26.63 -11.46
CA ALA A 521 -28.81 -27.75 -11.12
C ALA A 521 -28.25 -28.49 -12.35
N ASP A 522 -29.09 -28.64 -13.38
CA ASP A 522 -28.76 -29.28 -14.66
C ASP A 522 -28.56 -28.26 -15.80
N GLY A 523 -28.38 -26.99 -15.45
CA GLY A 523 -28.23 -25.90 -16.40
C GLY A 523 -26.90 -25.89 -17.13
N THR A 524 -26.79 -24.99 -18.11
CA THR A 524 -25.59 -24.84 -18.96
C THR A 524 -24.71 -23.66 -18.60
N VAL A 525 -25.15 -22.84 -17.65
CA VAL A 525 -24.41 -21.63 -17.22
C VAL A 525 -24.12 -21.71 -15.73
N HIS A 526 -22.87 -21.97 -15.42
CA HIS A 526 -22.37 -22.09 -14.05
C HIS A 526 -21.14 -21.21 -13.85
N TYR A 527 -21.07 -20.53 -12.73
CA TYR A 527 -19.88 -19.86 -12.23
C TYR A 527 -19.74 -20.19 -10.76
N THR A 528 -18.96 -21.23 -10.42
CA THR A 528 -18.86 -21.70 -9.03
C THR A 528 -17.45 -22.12 -8.65
N PHE A 529 -17.15 -22.00 -7.36
CA PHE A 529 -16.06 -22.71 -6.70
C PHE A 529 -16.63 -23.45 -5.49
N ARG A 530 -16.48 -24.77 -5.47
CA ARG A 530 -17.13 -25.64 -4.48
C ARG A 530 -16.31 -26.88 -4.16
N THR A 531 -16.71 -27.60 -3.12
CA THR A 531 -16.27 -28.98 -2.89
C THR A 531 -17.18 -29.98 -3.61
N ASN A 532 -16.61 -31.07 -4.04
CA ASN A 532 -17.34 -32.19 -4.62
C ASN A 532 -16.59 -33.48 -4.31
N ASP A 533 -17.19 -34.37 -3.50
CA ASP A 533 -16.64 -35.66 -3.09
C ASP A 533 -15.15 -35.61 -2.72
N LYS A 534 -14.81 -34.76 -1.74
CA LYS A 534 -13.46 -34.52 -1.19
C LYS A 534 -12.47 -33.86 -2.14
N LYS A 535 -12.94 -33.22 -3.21
CA LYS A 535 -12.11 -32.43 -4.11
C LYS A 535 -12.62 -31.01 -4.20
N TYR A 536 -11.75 -30.06 -4.46
CA TYR A 536 -12.15 -28.73 -4.89
C TYR A 536 -12.46 -28.77 -6.38
N ARG A 537 -13.62 -28.21 -6.75
CA ARG A 537 -14.14 -28.12 -8.11
C ARG A 537 -14.41 -26.68 -8.47
N THR A 538 -13.95 -26.26 -9.63
CA THR A 538 -14.33 -25.01 -10.27
C THR A 538 -15.22 -25.28 -11.47
N GLU A 539 -16.27 -24.48 -11.63
CA GLU A 539 -17.21 -24.61 -12.76
C GLU A 539 -17.27 -23.27 -13.51
N TYR A 540 -17.29 -23.34 -14.83
CA TYR A 540 -17.27 -22.20 -15.71
C TYR A 540 -18.08 -22.53 -16.96
N ALA A 541 -19.18 -21.82 -17.22
CA ALA A 541 -20.22 -22.17 -18.16
C ALA A 541 -20.72 -23.62 -17.91
N ASN A 542 -20.67 -24.49 -18.89
CA ASN A 542 -21.12 -25.89 -18.80
C ASN A 542 -19.99 -26.92 -18.58
N VAL A 543 -18.81 -26.44 -18.20
CA VAL A 543 -17.58 -27.24 -18.01
C VAL A 543 -17.08 -27.10 -16.58
N TYR A 544 -16.41 -28.15 -16.09
CA TYR A 544 -15.76 -28.10 -14.77
C TYR A 544 -14.36 -28.70 -14.82
N ALA A 545 -13.57 -28.35 -13.82
CA ALA A 545 -12.28 -28.93 -13.51
C ALA A 545 -12.16 -29.20 -12.01
N GLU A 546 -11.38 -30.24 -11.65
CA GLU A 546 -11.12 -30.62 -10.26
C GLU A 546 -9.64 -30.56 -9.95
N PHE A 547 -9.31 -30.11 -8.73
CA PHE A 547 -7.95 -30.10 -8.25
C PHE A 547 -7.52 -31.51 -7.83
N ALA A 548 -6.38 -31.95 -8.31
CA ALA A 548 -5.83 -33.28 -8.02
C ALA A 548 -5.16 -33.40 -6.65
N THR A 549 -4.87 -32.27 -6.01
CA THR A 549 -4.12 -32.22 -4.76
C THR A 549 -4.95 -31.61 -3.64
N ASP A 550 -4.78 -32.15 -2.42
CA ASP A 550 -5.37 -31.58 -1.23
C ASP A 550 -4.65 -30.27 -0.86
N VAL A 551 -5.46 -29.28 -0.49
CA VAL A 551 -5.00 -28.06 0.19
C VAL A 551 -5.25 -28.26 1.68
N ASN A 552 -4.33 -27.82 2.52
CA ASN A 552 -4.57 -27.83 3.96
C ASN A 552 -5.68 -26.82 4.30
N PHE A 553 -6.90 -27.30 4.46
CA PHE A 553 -8.07 -26.46 4.68
C PHE A 553 -8.12 -25.82 6.06
N GLU A 554 -7.34 -26.28 7.03
CA GLU A 554 -7.25 -25.68 8.36
C GLU A 554 -6.43 -24.40 8.32
N GLU A 555 -5.42 -24.32 7.46
CA GLU A 555 -4.63 -23.12 7.25
C GLU A 555 -5.34 -22.15 6.33
N GLN A 556 -4.91 -20.88 6.38
CA GLN A 556 -5.41 -19.87 5.47
C GLN A 556 -4.83 -20.07 4.07
N PHE A 557 -5.68 -20.06 3.07
CA PHE A 557 -5.30 -20.14 1.66
C PHE A 557 -6.14 -19.20 0.78
N THR A 558 -5.68 -18.96 -0.43
CA THR A 558 -6.36 -18.12 -1.41
C THR A 558 -6.99 -18.94 -2.50
N VAL A 559 -8.14 -18.48 -2.98
CA VAL A 559 -8.83 -18.96 -4.18
C VAL A 559 -8.89 -17.79 -5.15
N ASP A 560 -8.23 -17.93 -6.29
CA ASP A 560 -8.25 -16.96 -7.38
C ASP A 560 -8.88 -17.63 -8.60
N LYS A 561 -10.13 -17.29 -8.85
CA LYS A 561 -10.88 -17.77 -10.02
C LYS A 561 -10.96 -16.62 -11.02
N ASP A 562 -10.08 -16.67 -12.00
CA ASP A 562 -9.91 -15.68 -13.04
C ASP A 562 -10.31 -16.28 -14.39
N ASP A 563 -11.39 -15.81 -14.97
CA ASP A 563 -12.00 -16.38 -16.17
C ASP A 563 -12.13 -17.91 -16.07
N ASN A 564 -11.57 -18.61 -17.02
CA ASN A 564 -11.54 -20.06 -17.10
C ASN A 564 -10.38 -20.72 -16.32
N VAL A 565 -9.57 -19.92 -15.61
CA VAL A 565 -8.45 -20.38 -14.79
C VAL A 565 -8.81 -20.26 -13.32
N THR A 566 -8.46 -21.23 -12.51
CA THR A 566 -8.58 -21.13 -11.05
C THR A 566 -7.28 -21.57 -10.41
N THR A 567 -6.74 -20.73 -9.53
CA THR A 567 -5.49 -20.95 -8.81
C THR A 567 -5.75 -21.00 -7.30
N LEU A 568 -5.20 -21.98 -6.62
CA LEU A 568 -5.18 -22.06 -5.16
C LEU A 568 -3.77 -21.72 -4.66
N ASN A 569 -3.68 -20.84 -3.69
CA ASN A 569 -2.45 -20.18 -3.22
C ASN A 569 -1.72 -19.43 -4.34
N THR A 570 -0.73 -19.87 -4.94
CA THR A 570 -0.06 -19.26 -6.10
C THR A 570 0.51 -20.32 -7.03
N ASP A 571 0.31 -21.59 -6.68
CA ASP A 571 1.05 -22.70 -7.30
C ASP A 571 0.16 -23.82 -7.85
N LYS A 572 -1.09 -23.94 -7.41
CA LYS A 572 -2.00 -24.99 -7.82
C LYS A 572 -3.06 -24.45 -8.77
N THR A 573 -2.90 -24.69 -10.05
CA THR A 573 -3.77 -24.12 -11.08
C THR A 573 -4.49 -25.19 -11.88
N VAL A 574 -5.77 -24.96 -12.17
CA VAL A 574 -6.55 -25.71 -13.16
C VAL A 574 -7.16 -24.75 -14.17
N THR A 575 -7.22 -25.20 -15.43
CA THR A 575 -7.78 -24.44 -16.53
C THR A 575 -8.96 -25.20 -17.16
N ILE A 576 -10.05 -24.50 -17.40
CA ILE A 576 -11.24 -25.02 -18.07
C ILE A 576 -11.18 -24.66 -19.55
N ALA A 577 -11.26 -25.64 -20.42
CA ALA A 577 -11.24 -25.41 -21.88
C ALA A 577 -12.62 -24.93 -22.35
N TYR A 578 -12.88 -23.66 -22.22
CA TYR A 578 -14.09 -22.98 -22.69
C TYR A 578 -13.74 -21.63 -23.33
N THR A 579 -14.27 -21.35 -24.50
CA THR A 579 -13.97 -20.14 -25.29
C THR A 579 -15.23 -19.34 -25.67
N GLY A 580 -16.38 -19.70 -25.13
CA GLY A 580 -17.64 -19.01 -25.37
C GLY A 580 -17.88 -17.86 -24.39
N THR A 581 -18.86 -17.04 -24.69
CA THR A 581 -19.38 -16.01 -23.78
C THR A 581 -20.59 -16.51 -23.02
N PHE A 582 -20.77 -16.08 -21.78
CA PHE A 582 -21.96 -16.33 -20.97
C PHE A 582 -22.17 -15.23 -19.94
N THR A 583 -23.39 -15.13 -19.44
CA THR A 583 -23.73 -14.32 -18.26
C THR A 583 -24.70 -15.14 -17.42
N CYS A 584 -24.42 -15.30 -16.13
CA CYS A 584 -25.34 -15.96 -15.22
C CYS A 584 -26.61 -15.11 -15.05
N ALA A 585 -27.77 -15.72 -15.12
CA ALA A 585 -29.04 -15.05 -14.88
C ALA A 585 -29.24 -14.67 -13.39
N ASN A 586 -28.52 -15.35 -12.50
CA ASN A 586 -28.61 -15.19 -11.05
C ASN A 586 -27.36 -14.53 -10.49
N SER A 587 -27.55 -13.77 -9.40
CA SER A 587 -26.44 -13.13 -8.66
C SER A 587 -25.57 -14.14 -7.96
N LEU A 588 -24.30 -13.77 -7.74
CA LEU A 588 -23.32 -14.56 -7.00
C LEU A 588 -23.69 -14.63 -5.51
N TYR A 589 -23.78 -15.85 -4.97
CA TYR A 589 -23.89 -16.07 -3.53
C TYR A 589 -22.55 -16.48 -2.93
N ILE A 590 -22.32 -16.06 -1.68
CA ILE A 590 -21.19 -16.48 -0.84
C ILE A 590 -21.72 -17.43 0.23
N PHE A 591 -20.98 -18.48 0.58
CA PHE A 591 -21.35 -19.63 1.43
C PHE A 591 -22.46 -20.52 0.86
N ALA A 592 -22.87 -20.29 -0.37
CA ALA A 592 -23.84 -21.08 -1.09
C ALA A 592 -23.68 -20.88 -2.60
N CYS A 593 -24.40 -21.68 -3.38
CA CYS A 593 -24.61 -21.44 -4.80
C CYS A 593 -26.03 -20.89 -5.03
N ASN A 594 -26.16 -19.80 -5.77
CA ASN A 594 -27.47 -19.36 -6.25
C ASN A 594 -27.91 -20.23 -7.42
N THR A 595 -28.85 -21.13 -7.21
CA THR A 595 -29.40 -22.03 -8.21
C THR A 595 -30.82 -21.62 -8.53
N GLY A 596 -31.03 -20.92 -9.66
CA GLY A 596 -32.37 -20.47 -10.08
C GLY A 596 -33.05 -19.57 -9.05
N GLY A 597 -32.32 -18.70 -8.35
CA GLY A 597 -32.85 -17.81 -7.32
C GLY A 597 -32.99 -18.45 -5.93
N LYS A 598 -32.44 -19.66 -5.71
CA LYS A 598 -32.47 -20.36 -4.41
C LYS A 598 -31.05 -20.69 -3.94
N ALA A 599 -30.80 -20.52 -2.64
CA ALA A 599 -29.54 -20.94 -2.04
C ALA A 599 -29.44 -22.47 -1.98
N ASP A 600 -28.52 -23.02 -2.74
CA ASP A 600 -28.19 -24.42 -2.84
C ASP A 600 -26.71 -24.66 -2.53
N LEU A 601 -26.28 -25.92 -2.35
CA LEU A 601 -24.89 -26.26 -2.03
C LEU A 601 -24.32 -25.42 -0.88
N LYS A 602 -25.10 -25.18 0.16
CA LYS A 602 -24.70 -24.39 1.32
C LYS A 602 -23.50 -25.00 2.00
N THR A 603 -22.57 -24.17 2.42
CA THR A 603 -21.35 -24.62 3.06
C THR A 603 -21.36 -24.36 4.57
N LYS A 604 -20.67 -25.22 5.30
CA LYS A 604 -20.59 -25.17 6.76
C LYS A 604 -19.15 -25.22 7.24
N GLY A 605 -18.83 -24.40 8.25
CA GLY A 605 -17.51 -24.41 8.91
C GLY A 605 -16.39 -23.78 8.11
N VAL A 606 -16.73 -23.06 7.04
CA VAL A 606 -15.75 -22.28 6.25
C VAL A 606 -15.65 -20.86 6.79
N ARG A 607 -14.43 -20.34 6.86
CA ARG A 607 -14.14 -18.96 7.25
C ARG A 607 -13.70 -18.16 6.04
N ILE A 608 -14.34 -17.02 5.82
CA ILE A 608 -13.93 -16.05 4.80
C ILE A 608 -13.32 -14.84 5.50
N HIS A 609 -12.09 -14.49 5.10
CA HIS A 609 -11.33 -13.35 5.61
C HIS A 609 -11.44 -12.11 4.72
N SER A 610 -11.61 -12.33 3.41
CA SER A 610 -11.92 -11.29 2.41
C SER A 610 -12.39 -11.95 1.13
N LEU A 611 -13.16 -11.21 0.31
CA LEU A 611 -13.56 -11.64 -1.03
C LEU A 611 -13.70 -10.42 -1.92
N VAL A 612 -13.02 -10.45 -3.07
CA VAL A 612 -13.08 -9.40 -4.08
C VAL A 612 -13.69 -9.99 -5.35
N VAL A 613 -14.64 -9.29 -5.95
CA VAL A 613 -15.21 -9.63 -7.26
C VAL A 613 -14.78 -8.58 -8.26
N TYR A 614 -14.22 -9.03 -9.37
CA TYR A 614 -13.82 -8.20 -10.49
C TYR A 614 -14.73 -8.47 -11.69
N ASP A 615 -15.01 -7.44 -12.46
CA ASP A 615 -15.67 -7.48 -13.75
C ASP A 615 -14.76 -6.83 -14.77
N ASP A 616 -14.21 -7.62 -15.68
CA ASP A 616 -13.24 -7.16 -16.68
C ASP A 616 -12.06 -6.40 -16.02
N ASP A 617 -11.40 -7.05 -15.06
CA ASP A 617 -10.31 -6.52 -14.21
C ASP A 617 -10.69 -5.36 -13.26
N ASN A 618 -11.94 -4.89 -13.28
CA ASN A 618 -12.43 -3.87 -12.36
C ASN A 618 -13.04 -4.49 -11.11
N ALA A 619 -12.56 -4.12 -9.92
CA ALA A 619 -13.19 -4.56 -8.68
C ALA A 619 -14.59 -3.94 -8.54
N VAL A 620 -15.61 -4.76 -8.63
CA VAL A 620 -17.01 -4.34 -8.46
C VAL A 620 -17.52 -4.61 -7.05
N ARG A 621 -16.80 -5.44 -6.27
CA ARG A 621 -17.03 -5.69 -4.85
C ARG A 621 -15.71 -5.90 -4.14
N ASN A 622 -15.54 -5.32 -2.96
CA ASN A 622 -14.44 -5.59 -2.05
C ASN A 622 -15.01 -5.87 -0.66
N LEU A 623 -15.31 -7.12 -0.40
CA LEU A 623 -16.10 -7.58 0.73
C LEU A 623 -15.20 -7.97 1.91
N MET A 624 -15.35 -7.27 3.02
CA MET A 624 -14.64 -7.49 4.27
C MET A 624 -15.61 -7.94 5.37
N PRO A 625 -15.30 -8.98 6.15
CA PRO A 625 -16.08 -9.36 7.32
C PRO A 625 -16.28 -8.19 8.27
N ALA A 626 -17.54 -7.94 8.67
CA ALA A 626 -17.87 -6.81 9.52
C ALA A 626 -19.06 -7.09 10.45
N ARG A 627 -19.12 -6.32 11.54
CA ARG A 627 -20.24 -6.27 12.48
C ARG A 627 -20.80 -4.85 12.53
N HIS A 628 -22.10 -4.70 12.38
CA HIS A 628 -22.76 -3.41 12.59
C HIS A 628 -22.70 -3.05 14.08
N LYS A 629 -22.10 -1.92 14.43
CA LYS A 629 -21.80 -1.52 15.83
C LYS A 629 -23.07 -1.38 16.68
N GLU A 630 -24.12 -0.79 16.13
CA GLU A 630 -25.37 -0.55 16.85
C GLU A 630 -26.24 -1.81 16.98
N THR A 631 -26.41 -2.57 15.88
CA THR A 631 -27.33 -3.71 15.85
C THR A 631 -26.67 -5.03 16.23
N GLY A 632 -25.34 -5.11 16.18
CA GLY A 632 -24.58 -6.35 16.34
C GLY A 632 -24.76 -7.34 15.17
N GLU A 633 -25.37 -6.91 14.05
CA GLU A 633 -25.56 -7.76 12.86
C GLU A 633 -24.21 -8.05 12.21
N ILE A 634 -23.98 -9.32 11.85
CA ILE A 634 -22.72 -9.79 11.25
C ILE A 634 -22.96 -10.06 9.77
N GLY A 635 -22.03 -9.57 8.94
CA GLY A 635 -22.09 -9.71 7.48
C GLY A 635 -20.77 -9.33 6.84
N MET A 636 -20.82 -8.78 5.63
CA MET A 636 -19.65 -8.25 4.93
C MET A 636 -19.89 -6.79 4.52
N TYR A 637 -18.92 -5.95 4.80
CA TYR A 637 -18.90 -4.57 4.32
C TYR A 637 -18.16 -4.51 3.00
N ASP A 638 -18.77 -3.90 2.00
CA ASP A 638 -18.20 -3.67 0.67
C ASP A 638 -17.51 -2.31 0.64
N GLY A 639 -16.20 -2.30 0.45
CA GLY A 639 -15.42 -1.07 0.33
C GLY A 639 -15.58 -0.36 -1.02
N VAL A 640 -16.20 -0.98 -2.03
CA VAL A 640 -16.49 -0.36 -3.34
C VAL A 640 -17.83 0.35 -3.30
N GLU A 641 -18.92 -0.37 -2.95
CA GLU A 641 -20.26 0.23 -2.89
C GLU A 641 -20.55 0.99 -1.58
N LEU A 642 -19.62 0.91 -0.59
CA LEU A 642 -19.81 1.44 0.76
C LEU A 642 -21.10 0.92 1.40
N LYS A 643 -21.35 -0.38 1.25
CA LYS A 643 -22.61 -1.03 1.60
C LYS A 643 -22.39 -2.28 2.44
N PHE A 644 -23.27 -2.48 3.41
CA PHE A 644 -23.26 -3.70 4.23
C PHE A 644 -24.16 -4.79 3.64
N TYR A 645 -23.55 -5.92 3.36
CA TYR A 645 -24.20 -7.13 2.89
C TYR A 645 -24.46 -8.07 4.06
N LYS A 646 -25.73 -8.19 4.44
CA LYS A 646 -26.16 -9.01 5.56
C LYS A 646 -26.46 -10.45 5.17
N ASN A 647 -26.68 -11.29 6.18
CA ASN A 647 -27.16 -12.64 5.99
C ASN A 647 -28.51 -12.66 5.25
N ALA A 648 -28.57 -13.34 4.10
CA ALA A 648 -29.79 -13.57 3.35
C ALA A 648 -30.49 -14.90 3.75
N GLY A 649 -29.85 -15.69 4.63
CA GLY A 649 -30.36 -16.95 5.15
C GLY A 649 -31.00 -16.83 6.53
N THR A 650 -30.88 -17.88 7.31
CA THR A 650 -31.40 -17.95 8.70
C THR A 650 -30.24 -18.04 9.68
N GLY A 651 -30.51 -17.71 10.98
CA GLY A 651 -29.47 -17.71 11.99
C GLY A 651 -28.53 -16.50 11.90
N LYS A 652 -27.33 -16.63 12.47
CA LYS A 652 -26.30 -15.61 12.47
C LYS A 652 -24.94 -16.21 12.08
N PHE A 653 -24.12 -15.47 11.36
CA PHE A 653 -22.73 -15.85 11.14
C PHE A 653 -21.97 -15.94 12.47
N ILE A 654 -21.01 -16.85 12.52
CA ILE A 654 -20.01 -16.88 13.59
C ILE A 654 -18.92 -15.85 13.22
N ALA A 655 -18.61 -14.97 14.15
CA ALA A 655 -17.65 -13.89 13.94
C ALA A 655 -16.26 -14.25 14.48
N GLY A 656 -15.22 -13.91 13.72
CA GLY A 656 -13.86 -13.79 14.23
C GLY A 656 -13.73 -12.63 15.22
N LYS A 657 -12.54 -12.41 15.75
CA LYS A 657 -12.26 -11.23 16.56
C LYS A 657 -12.40 -9.95 15.74
N ALA A 658 -12.63 -8.83 16.41
CA ALA A 658 -12.48 -7.54 15.77
C ALA A 658 -11.03 -7.36 15.30
N LYS A 659 -10.85 -6.85 14.10
CA LYS A 659 -9.52 -6.45 13.62
C LYS A 659 -9.11 -5.22 14.43
N GLY A 660 -8.06 -5.32 15.25
CA GLY A 660 -7.59 -4.22 16.09
C GLY A 660 -7.71 -4.41 17.59
N ASN A 661 -8.19 -5.56 18.06
CA ASN A 661 -8.14 -5.96 19.48
C ASN A 661 -7.07 -7.01 19.73
#